data_d00c223bb9dd1b09dcc02c5f841fac6f
#
_entry.id   d00c223bb9dd1b09dcc02c5f841fac6f
#
_cell.length_a   1.000
_cell.length_b   1.000
_cell.length_c   1.000
_cell.angle_alpha   90.00
_cell.angle_beta   90.00
_cell.angle_gamma   90.00
#
_symmetry.space_group_name_H-M   'P 1'
#
loop_
_entity.id
_entity.type
_entity.pdbx_description
1 polymer ?
#
loop_
_entity_poly.entity_id
_entity_poly.type
_entity_poly.pdbx_seq_one_letter_code
_entity_poly.pdbx_strand_id
1 'polypeptide(L)'
;MPEDKRYCAKCGKPVGRARGDRPGRTAGFCPSCGEPFDFTPKLSKGDLVGGQYEVVGPLAHGGLGWIYLAVDKNVSDRWVVLKGLLNSGDEDALAAAVAERRFLAEVEHPNIVKIYNFVEHDGAGYIVMEYVGGDSLKSILKSRMTANAGNPDPLPLEQALAYVLEIMPAFGYLHDRGLIFCDFKPDNVIQTGDQVKLIDLGGVVRVDDLDSAIYGTVGYQAPEMATAGPSIQSDLYTIGRTLAVLTTDFRGYQSTYADSLPDRQEFAVYRRFESYYRLLQRATRTDPAERFVDAAEMSEQLLGVLREVLAADGQPHPAPSRLFTGELRTDMRDDEPNWRFLPAPLIDLADPAAAFLASVTVTDPQEVLTLLGKAPENTIEVQLRAMRALIDLGVAGTGPDAFADARRMRDTIAAGAAADWRLAWYDGVLALASGDHARAVAQFDAVYSGLPGELAPKLALGLAYELAGQPDEAAARYDVVSRTDPAYTTAAAGLARCRLAAGDRSGAVEAYNRVPGTSSAYRSSQVGAVRALVRPHPAAATDVAALAAAAALIDRLEVEAAQLAALRAELLEQALQALAGGVAVPAAVLGAAVPAAVSTGGSAGERDVRFALEGAYREMAHAAHGAEKIRLVDLANAARPRTRT
;
A
#
# COMPACT_ATOMS: atom_id res chain seq x y z
N MET A 1 40.35 11.41 -8.22
CA MET A 1 39.58 10.21 -7.89
C MET A 1 40.16 9.57 -6.64
N PRO A 2 39.38 9.24 -5.59
CA PRO A 2 39.86 8.53 -4.39
C PRO A 2 40.50 7.19 -4.74
N GLU A 3 41.52 6.78 -3.98
CA GLU A 3 42.29 5.57 -4.31
C GLU A 3 41.50 4.27 -4.21
N ASP A 4 40.54 4.22 -3.28
CA ASP A 4 39.63 3.10 -3.07
C ASP A 4 38.67 2.84 -4.25
N LYS A 5 38.47 3.86 -5.09
CA LYS A 5 37.62 3.81 -6.29
C LYS A 5 38.40 3.58 -7.60
N ARG A 6 39.73 3.40 -7.54
CA ARG A 6 40.55 3.22 -8.76
C ARG A 6 40.63 1.75 -9.13
N TYR A 7 40.02 1.40 -10.26
CA TYR A 7 40.01 0.04 -10.82
C TYR A 7 40.40 0.06 -12.31
N CYS A 8 41.01 -1.01 -12.77
CA CYS A 8 41.34 -1.18 -14.19
C CYS A 8 40.05 -1.40 -15.00
N ALA A 9 39.86 -0.63 -16.05
CA ALA A 9 38.68 -0.73 -16.92
C ALA A 9 38.55 -2.11 -17.59
N LYS A 10 39.68 -2.79 -17.89
CA LYS A 10 39.70 -4.07 -18.59
C LYS A 10 39.48 -5.27 -17.68
N CYS A 11 40.14 -5.32 -16.52
CA CYS A 11 40.15 -6.51 -15.67
C CYS A 11 39.51 -6.33 -14.28
N GLY A 12 38.97 -5.14 -13.97
CA GLY A 12 38.30 -4.82 -12.70
C GLY A 12 39.18 -4.83 -11.45
N LYS A 13 40.51 -5.07 -11.59
CA LYS A 13 41.41 -5.13 -10.43
C LYS A 13 41.79 -3.74 -9.93
N PRO A 14 42.02 -3.55 -8.61
CA PRO A 14 42.47 -2.28 -8.05
C PRO A 14 43.79 -1.81 -8.66
N VAL A 15 43.86 -0.51 -9.06
CA VAL A 15 45.05 0.09 -9.65
C VAL A 15 45.33 1.45 -9.01
N GLY A 16 46.57 1.94 -9.13
CA GLY A 16 46.93 3.29 -8.69
C GLY A 16 46.80 3.56 -7.20
N ARG A 17 46.77 2.53 -6.34
CA ARG A 17 46.63 2.64 -4.90
C ARG A 17 47.98 2.79 -4.21
N ALA A 18 48.00 3.46 -3.05
CA ALA A 18 49.19 3.54 -2.21
C ALA A 18 49.65 2.14 -1.75
N ARG A 19 50.99 1.98 -1.61
CA ARG A 19 51.61 0.76 -1.09
C ARG A 19 52.70 1.15 -0.11
N GLY A 20 52.48 0.90 1.17
CA GLY A 20 53.36 1.38 2.24
C GLY A 20 53.52 2.88 2.17
N ASP A 21 54.71 3.42 2.23
CA ASP A 21 55.02 4.87 2.20
C ASP A 21 54.96 5.49 0.80
N ARG A 22 54.64 4.72 -0.25
CA ARG A 22 54.51 5.24 -1.61
C ARG A 22 53.07 5.66 -1.89
N PRO A 23 52.79 6.96 -2.20
CA PRO A 23 51.47 7.43 -2.56
C PRO A 23 50.96 6.73 -3.83
N GLY A 24 49.63 6.57 -3.93
CA GLY A 24 49.00 6.00 -5.11
C GLY A 24 49.17 6.91 -6.33
N ARG A 25 49.35 6.29 -7.50
CA ARG A 25 49.48 7.00 -8.77
C ARG A 25 48.13 7.22 -9.43
N THR A 26 47.91 8.41 -9.99
CA THR A 26 46.70 8.71 -10.77
C THR A 26 46.78 8.17 -12.21
N ALA A 27 47.97 7.90 -12.74
CA ALA A 27 48.17 7.33 -14.05
C ALA A 27 49.23 6.22 -14.03
N GLY A 28 49.15 5.28 -14.98
CA GLY A 28 50.08 4.16 -15.08
C GLY A 28 49.49 2.98 -15.87
N PHE A 29 50.04 1.79 -15.61
CA PHE A 29 49.58 0.54 -16.22
C PHE A 29 49.10 -0.42 -15.17
N CYS A 30 48.05 -1.17 -15.48
CA CYS A 30 47.51 -2.22 -14.59
C CYS A 30 48.55 -3.33 -14.39
N PRO A 31 48.95 -3.64 -13.15
CA PRO A 31 49.95 -4.65 -12.90
C PRO A 31 49.47 -6.08 -13.25
N SER A 32 48.16 -6.26 -13.46
CA SER A 32 47.56 -7.58 -13.73
C SER A 32 47.33 -7.85 -15.22
N CYS A 33 47.04 -6.86 -16.05
CA CYS A 33 46.70 -7.06 -17.46
C CYS A 33 47.43 -6.09 -18.41
N GLY A 34 48.26 -5.17 -17.89
CA GLY A 34 49.03 -4.22 -18.70
C GLY A 34 48.20 -3.03 -19.25
N GLU A 35 46.90 -2.97 -19.02
CA GLU A 35 46.04 -1.91 -19.52
C GLU A 35 46.43 -0.55 -18.93
N PRO A 36 46.56 0.54 -19.71
CA PRO A 36 46.82 1.86 -19.18
C PRO A 36 45.63 2.38 -18.37
N PHE A 37 45.89 3.14 -17.32
CA PHE A 37 44.89 3.86 -16.57
C PHE A 37 45.34 5.32 -16.33
N ASP A 38 44.40 6.25 -16.40
CA ASP A 38 44.62 7.67 -16.10
C ASP A 38 43.35 8.26 -15.44
N PHE A 39 43.48 8.55 -14.14
CA PHE A 39 42.44 9.17 -13.30
C PHE A 39 42.68 10.67 -13.09
N THR A 40 43.48 11.32 -13.94
CA THR A 40 43.74 12.74 -13.84
C THR A 40 42.54 13.51 -14.46
N PRO A 41 42.06 14.59 -13.82
CA PRO A 41 41.09 15.46 -14.48
C PRO A 41 41.64 16.03 -15.78
N LYS A 42 40.84 16.03 -16.85
CA LYS A 42 41.22 16.50 -18.16
C LYS A 42 41.07 18.03 -18.31
N LEU A 43 40.17 18.62 -17.52
CA LEU A 43 39.96 20.06 -17.47
C LEU A 43 40.49 20.62 -16.14
N SER A 44 41.06 21.79 -16.22
CA SER A 44 41.60 22.57 -15.13
C SER A 44 40.68 23.76 -14.79
N LYS A 45 40.82 24.32 -13.61
CA LYS A 45 40.10 25.54 -13.22
C LYS A 45 40.50 26.69 -14.15
N GLY A 46 39.51 27.36 -14.72
CA GLY A 46 39.68 28.48 -15.65
C GLY A 46 39.67 28.09 -17.13
N ASP A 47 39.69 26.79 -17.47
CA ASP A 47 39.53 26.34 -18.86
C ASP A 47 38.17 26.79 -19.40
N LEU A 48 38.13 27.31 -20.62
CA LEU A 48 36.92 27.81 -21.28
C LEU A 48 36.43 26.80 -22.33
N VAL A 49 35.59 25.89 -21.88
CA VAL A 49 35.04 24.82 -22.72
C VAL A 49 34.02 25.38 -23.71
N GLY A 50 34.19 25.03 -25.01
CA GLY A 50 33.34 25.52 -26.09
C GLY A 50 33.30 27.05 -26.21
N GLY A 51 34.30 27.78 -25.69
CA GLY A 51 34.34 29.23 -25.71
C GLY A 51 33.31 29.93 -24.80
N GLN A 52 32.59 29.19 -23.95
CA GLN A 52 31.45 29.68 -23.18
C GLN A 52 31.48 29.26 -21.71
N TYR A 53 31.88 28.03 -21.40
CA TYR A 53 31.75 27.43 -20.08
C TYR A 53 33.08 27.44 -19.34
N GLU A 54 33.23 28.34 -18.36
CA GLU A 54 34.45 28.44 -17.53
C GLU A 54 34.42 27.38 -16.42
N VAL A 55 35.39 26.48 -16.41
CA VAL A 55 35.52 25.41 -15.43
C VAL A 55 35.89 25.95 -14.06
N VAL A 56 35.10 25.64 -13.04
CA VAL A 56 35.37 25.97 -11.62
C VAL A 56 36.21 24.87 -10.97
N GLY A 57 35.91 23.59 -11.30
CA GLY A 57 36.66 22.45 -10.79
C GLY A 57 35.90 21.11 -10.96
N PRO A 58 36.58 19.98 -10.68
CA PRO A 58 35.96 18.68 -10.76
C PRO A 58 34.98 18.43 -9.58
N LEU A 59 33.78 17.94 -9.88
CA LEU A 59 32.76 17.54 -8.88
C LEU A 59 32.85 16.05 -8.53
N ALA A 60 32.94 15.20 -9.56
CA ALA A 60 32.89 13.75 -9.41
C ALA A 60 33.58 13.05 -10.60
N HIS A 61 33.81 11.75 -10.45
CA HIS A 61 34.19 10.87 -11.55
C HIS A 61 33.16 9.73 -11.64
N GLY A 62 32.50 9.61 -12.77
CA GLY A 62 31.53 8.55 -13.09
C GLY A 62 32.07 7.50 -14.05
N GLY A 63 31.23 6.58 -14.48
CA GLY A 63 31.58 5.54 -15.46
C GLY A 63 31.97 6.08 -16.83
N LEU A 64 31.42 7.21 -17.23
CA LEU A 64 31.68 7.88 -18.51
C LEU A 64 32.78 8.94 -18.43
N GLY A 65 33.39 9.19 -17.26
CA GLY A 65 34.46 10.14 -17.11
C GLY A 65 34.26 11.15 -16.00
N TRP A 66 35.01 12.26 -16.07
CA TRP A 66 34.93 13.33 -15.08
C TRP A 66 33.69 14.21 -15.26
N ILE A 67 33.15 14.67 -14.14
CA ILE A 67 32.06 15.64 -14.04
C ILE A 67 32.63 16.90 -13.42
N TYR A 68 32.42 18.04 -14.07
CA TYR A 68 32.95 19.33 -13.63
C TYR A 68 31.84 20.32 -13.35
N LEU A 69 32.07 21.17 -12.37
CA LEU A 69 31.30 22.38 -12.14
C LEU A 69 31.85 23.47 -13.03
N ALA A 70 30.99 24.18 -13.74
CA ALA A 70 31.36 25.30 -14.58
C ALA A 70 30.35 26.44 -14.48
N VAL A 71 30.72 27.57 -15.09
CA VAL A 71 29.90 28.79 -15.17
C VAL A 71 29.68 29.14 -16.62
N ASP A 72 28.42 29.31 -16.99
CA ASP A 72 28.02 29.77 -18.32
C ASP A 72 28.21 31.31 -18.43
N LYS A 73 29.25 31.74 -19.09
CA LYS A 73 29.60 33.16 -19.24
C LYS A 73 28.62 33.96 -20.11
N ASN A 74 27.87 33.27 -20.99
CA ASN A 74 26.90 33.90 -21.88
C ASN A 74 25.52 34.10 -21.22
N VAL A 75 25.24 33.40 -20.08
CA VAL A 75 23.98 33.46 -19.40
C VAL A 75 24.17 33.87 -17.94
N SER A 76 24.59 35.10 -17.69
CA SER A 76 24.71 35.73 -16.37
C SER A 76 25.44 34.86 -15.33
N ASP A 77 26.54 34.26 -15.70
CA ASP A 77 27.34 33.36 -14.86
C ASP A 77 26.54 32.22 -14.21
N ARG A 78 25.57 31.67 -14.95
CA ARG A 78 24.76 30.56 -14.45
C ARG A 78 25.62 29.32 -14.22
N TRP A 79 25.39 28.65 -13.08
CA TRP A 79 26.03 27.39 -12.75
C TRP A 79 25.52 26.26 -13.66
N VAL A 80 26.48 25.50 -14.23
CA VAL A 80 26.22 24.34 -15.07
C VAL A 80 27.14 23.19 -14.68
N VAL A 81 26.79 21.99 -15.10
CA VAL A 81 27.64 20.80 -15.01
C VAL A 81 28.10 20.39 -16.38
N LEU A 82 29.39 20.11 -16.52
CA LEU A 82 29.98 19.51 -17.70
C LEU A 82 30.25 18.03 -17.42
N LYS A 83 29.59 17.13 -18.11
CA LYS A 83 29.82 15.68 -18.03
C LYS A 83 30.57 15.22 -19.26
N GLY A 84 31.79 14.70 -19.09
CA GLY A 84 32.60 14.15 -20.18
C GLY A 84 31.94 12.94 -20.82
N LEU A 85 31.95 12.89 -22.14
CA LEU A 85 31.64 11.68 -22.89
C LEU A 85 32.89 10.81 -23.00
N LEU A 86 32.71 9.48 -23.09
CA LEU A 86 33.84 8.56 -23.30
C LEU A 86 34.61 8.96 -24.56
N ASN A 87 35.88 9.24 -24.37
CA ASN A 87 36.76 9.65 -25.44
C ASN A 87 37.28 8.41 -26.19
N SER A 88 36.78 8.14 -27.39
CA SER A 88 37.25 7.02 -28.23
C SER A 88 38.54 7.41 -29.03
N GLY A 89 38.93 8.70 -29.01
CA GLY A 89 40.01 9.19 -29.85
C GLY A 89 39.68 9.26 -31.36
N ASP A 90 38.42 9.00 -31.69
CA ASP A 90 37.87 8.99 -33.03
C ASP A 90 36.77 10.06 -33.14
N GLU A 91 36.99 11.08 -33.99
CA GLU A 91 36.05 12.20 -34.16
C GLU A 91 34.71 11.73 -34.75
N ASP A 92 34.70 10.71 -35.61
CA ASP A 92 33.47 10.17 -36.20
C ASP A 92 32.65 9.42 -35.14
N ALA A 93 33.32 8.66 -34.26
CA ALA A 93 32.65 7.99 -33.15
C ALA A 93 32.09 8.97 -32.11
N LEU A 94 32.78 10.09 -31.87
CA LEU A 94 32.28 11.14 -30.98
C LEU A 94 31.07 11.86 -31.60
N ALA A 95 31.12 12.21 -32.90
CA ALA A 95 29.99 12.82 -33.58
C ALA A 95 28.76 11.92 -33.62
N ALA A 96 28.96 10.61 -33.82
CA ALA A 96 27.89 9.61 -33.73
C ALA A 96 27.27 9.53 -32.33
N ALA A 97 28.10 9.46 -31.28
CA ALA A 97 27.64 9.41 -29.87
C ALA A 97 26.89 10.68 -29.45
N VAL A 98 27.29 11.86 -29.98
CA VAL A 98 26.57 13.11 -29.74
C VAL A 98 25.24 13.13 -30.51
N ALA A 99 25.23 12.67 -31.78
CA ALA A 99 24.02 12.61 -32.59
C ALA A 99 22.98 11.64 -31.98
N GLU A 100 23.43 10.49 -31.54
CA GLU A 100 22.61 9.45 -30.86
C GLU A 100 21.92 9.98 -29.61
N ARG A 101 22.56 10.89 -28.86
CA ARG A 101 22.03 11.43 -27.58
C ARG A 101 21.34 12.78 -27.71
N ARG A 102 21.22 13.34 -28.91
CA ARG A 102 20.53 14.64 -29.13
C ARG A 102 19.07 14.62 -28.65
N PHE A 103 18.38 13.48 -28.74
CA PHE A 103 17.02 13.35 -28.25
C PHE A 103 16.88 13.65 -26.74
N LEU A 104 17.95 13.46 -25.96
CA LEU A 104 17.95 13.80 -24.55
C LEU A 104 17.81 15.31 -24.28
N ALA A 105 18.17 16.17 -25.23
CA ALA A 105 17.97 17.61 -25.10
C ALA A 105 16.50 18.03 -25.26
N GLU A 106 15.63 17.14 -25.76
CA GLU A 106 14.20 17.37 -25.89
C GLU A 106 13.44 16.96 -24.63
N VAL A 107 14.12 16.32 -23.66
CA VAL A 107 13.52 15.88 -22.39
C VAL A 107 13.35 17.09 -21.47
N GLU A 108 12.10 17.49 -21.23
CA GLU A 108 11.74 18.56 -20.30
C GLU A 108 10.73 18.07 -19.27
N HIS A 109 11.18 17.90 -18.03
CA HIS A 109 10.33 17.55 -16.90
C HIS A 109 10.89 18.16 -15.60
N PRO A 110 10.05 18.63 -14.66
CA PRO A 110 10.53 19.28 -13.43
C PRO A 110 11.45 18.40 -12.59
N ASN A 111 11.19 17.09 -12.55
CA ASN A 111 11.99 16.11 -11.79
C ASN A 111 13.12 15.45 -12.60
N ILE A 112 13.45 15.97 -13.78
CA ILE A 112 14.59 15.52 -14.60
C ILE A 112 15.55 16.69 -14.81
N VAL A 113 16.85 16.42 -14.71
CA VAL A 113 17.88 17.41 -15.00
C VAL A 113 17.80 17.86 -16.46
N LYS A 114 17.85 19.18 -16.71
CA LYS A 114 17.83 19.72 -18.07
C LYS A 114 19.20 19.60 -18.72
N ILE A 115 19.24 19.13 -19.97
CA ILE A 115 20.41 19.23 -20.84
C ILE A 115 20.32 20.53 -21.62
N TYR A 116 21.35 21.36 -21.52
CA TYR A 116 21.39 22.66 -22.18
C TYR A 116 22.09 22.61 -23.54
N ASN A 117 23.19 21.83 -23.64
CA ASN A 117 24.02 21.82 -24.83
C ASN A 117 24.92 20.58 -24.89
N PHE A 118 25.48 20.34 -26.06
CA PHE A 118 26.57 19.42 -26.29
C PHE A 118 27.72 20.22 -26.89
N VAL A 119 28.90 20.15 -26.32
CA VAL A 119 30.06 20.93 -26.73
C VAL A 119 31.28 20.03 -26.87
N GLU A 120 32.17 20.43 -27.75
CA GLU A 120 33.48 19.80 -27.94
C GLU A 120 34.58 20.75 -27.42
N HIS A 121 35.62 20.19 -26.82
CA HIS A 121 36.78 20.90 -26.36
C HIS A 121 37.99 19.97 -26.34
N ASP A 122 39.07 20.35 -27.02
CA ASP A 122 40.30 19.57 -27.18
C ASP A 122 40.07 18.11 -27.64
N GLY A 123 39.16 17.90 -28.60
CA GLY A 123 38.82 16.58 -29.12
C GLY A 123 38.01 15.69 -28.15
N ALA A 124 37.49 16.25 -27.05
CA ALA A 124 36.62 15.58 -26.11
C ALA A 124 35.24 16.20 -26.10
N GLY A 125 34.19 15.36 -26.11
CA GLY A 125 32.78 15.79 -25.99
C GLY A 125 32.33 15.98 -24.57
N TYR A 126 31.50 16.99 -24.33
CA TYR A 126 30.91 17.28 -23.04
C TYR A 126 29.40 17.54 -23.16
N ILE A 127 28.63 16.97 -22.28
CA ILE A 127 27.22 17.31 -22.08
C ILE A 127 27.15 18.45 -21.06
N VAL A 128 26.51 19.55 -21.44
CA VAL A 128 26.26 20.70 -20.58
C VAL A 128 24.85 20.58 -20.01
N MET A 129 24.72 20.49 -18.69
CA MET A 129 23.45 20.27 -18.05
C MET A 129 23.23 21.19 -16.82
N GLU A 130 22.02 21.23 -16.35
CA GLU A 130 21.61 21.94 -15.15
C GLU A 130 22.46 21.52 -13.96
N TYR A 131 22.95 22.50 -13.19
CA TYR A 131 23.50 22.25 -11.88
C TYR A 131 22.35 22.13 -10.87
N VAL A 132 22.19 20.97 -10.26
CA VAL A 132 21.23 20.70 -9.20
C VAL A 132 21.98 20.69 -7.87
N GLY A 133 21.74 21.72 -7.04
CA GLY A 133 22.30 21.78 -5.68
C GLY A 133 21.53 20.85 -4.74
N GLY A 134 22.23 20.22 -3.82
CA GLY A 134 21.63 19.28 -2.85
C GLY A 134 22.46 18.02 -2.68
N ASP A 135 21.89 17.02 -1.99
CA ASP A 135 22.54 15.74 -1.72
C ASP A 135 21.90 14.59 -2.48
N SER A 136 22.72 13.69 -3.05
CA SER A 136 22.16 12.45 -3.61
C SER A 136 21.58 11.57 -2.49
N LEU A 137 20.56 10.77 -2.81
CA LEU A 137 19.98 9.85 -1.82
C LEU A 137 21.03 8.90 -1.24
N LYS A 138 22.06 8.54 -2.02
CA LYS A 138 23.22 7.79 -1.52
C LYS A 138 24.05 8.60 -0.51
N SER A 139 24.28 9.91 -0.77
CA SER A 139 24.98 10.81 0.16
C SER A 139 24.21 10.93 1.47
N ILE A 140 22.89 11.05 1.39
CA ILE A 140 21.99 11.08 2.56
C ILE A 140 22.12 9.78 3.36
N LEU A 141 22.02 8.61 2.75
CA LEU A 141 22.20 7.32 3.43
C LEU A 141 23.58 7.22 4.10
N LYS A 142 24.63 7.67 3.42
CA LYS A 142 25.99 7.68 3.98
C LYS A 142 26.11 8.64 5.18
N SER A 143 25.52 9.81 5.11
CA SER A 143 25.50 10.81 6.19
C SER A 143 24.74 10.28 7.41
N ARG A 144 23.59 9.64 7.21
CA ARG A 144 22.80 8.95 8.25
C ARG A 144 23.63 7.86 8.94
N MET A 145 24.25 6.97 8.14
CA MET A 145 25.13 5.92 8.68
C MET A 145 26.29 6.51 9.48
N THR A 146 26.90 7.63 9.03
CA THR A 146 27.97 8.28 9.76
C THR A 146 27.47 8.88 11.07
N ALA A 147 26.31 9.52 11.08
CA ALA A 147 25.67 10.06 12.28
C ALA A 147 25.27 8.94 13.27
N ASN A 148 24.96 7.72 12.77
CA ASN A 148 24.67 6.54 13.57
C ASN A 148 25.92 5.72 13.91
N ALA A 149 27.05 6.36 14.14
CA ALA A 149 28.32 5.73 14.54
C ALA A 149 28.81 4.60 13.59
N GLY A 150 28.49 4.71 12.30
CA GLY A 150 28.85 3.73 11.27
C GLY A 150 27.88 2.55 11.14
N ASN A 151 26.83 2.50 11.94
CA ASN A 151 25.77 1.49 11.78
C ASN A 151 24.78 1.93 10.69
N PRO A 152 24.22 0.97 9.94
CA PRO A 152 23.18 1.26 8.95
C PRO A 152 21.99 2.02 9.56
N ASP A 153 21.57 3.06 8.87
CA ASP A 153 20.39 3.86 9.21
C ASP A 153 19.61 4.19 7.93
N PRO A 154 18.77 3.24 7.46
CA PRO A 154 17.95 3.41 6.28
C PRO A 154 16.98 4.61 6.41
N LEU A 155 16.44 5.05 5.29
CA LEU A 155 15.39 6.08 5.31
C LEU A 155 14.12 5.55 5.97
N PRO A 156 13.37 6.41 6.69
CA PRO A 156 12.00 6.12 7.07
C PRO A 156 11.18 5.75 5.84
N LEU A 157 10.28 4.77 5.98
CA LEU A 157 9.55 4.22 4.83
C LEU A 157 8.69 5.29 4.13
N GLU A 158 8.01 6.13 4.90
CA GLU A 158 7.19 7.23 4.38
C GLU A 158 8.02 8.23 3.55
N GLN A 159 9.25 8.50 3.96
CA GLN A 159 10.15 9.41 3.24
C GLN A 159 10.63 8.77 1.92
N ALA A 160 11.02 7.50 1.95
CA ALA A 160 11.46 6.80 0.74
C ALA A 160 10.32 6.66 -0.30
N LEU A 161 9.10 6.34 0.18
CA LEU A 161 7.91 6.28 -0.68
C LEU A 161 7.57 7.65 -1.26
N ALA A 162 7.65 8.73 -0.47
CA ALA A 162 7.39 10.10 -0.95
C ALA A 162 8.38 10.51 -2.06
N TYR A 163 9.68 10.23 -1.89
CA TYR A 163 10.68 10.52 -2.92
C TYR A 163 10.43 9.77 -4.22
N VAL A 164 10.08 8.49 -4.13
CA VAL A 164 9.79 7.70 -5.34
C VAL A 164 8.49 8.17 -6.00
N LEU A 165 7.44 8.43 -5.22
CA LEU A 165 6.17 8.96 -5.74
C LEU A 165 6.35 10.30 -6.48
N GLU A 166 7.22 11.17 -6.00
CA GLU A 166 7.52 12.45 -6.68
C GLU A 166 8.24 12.24 -8.01
N ILE A 167 9.03 11.16 -8.14
CA ILE A 167 9.75 10.82 -9.37
C ILE A 167 8.90 10.03 -10.38
N MET A 168 7.89 9.29 -9.94
CA MET A 168 7.06 8.44 -10.82
C MET A 168 6.53 9.17 -12.07
N PRO A 169 6.05 10.43 -12.00
CA PRO A 169 5.64 11.16 -13.18
C PRO A 169 6.75 11.36 -14.23
N ALA A 170 8.02 11.45 -13.79
CA ALA A 170 9.15 11.54 -14.71
C ALA A 170 9.36 10.23 -15.48
N PHE A 171 9.15 9.08 -14.83
CA PHE A 171 9.16 7.79 -15.53
C PHE A 171 8.02 7.68 -16.54
N GLY A 172 6.78 8.01 -16.15
CA GLY A 172 5.66 8.03 -17.08
C GLY A 172 5.94 8.92 -18.30
N TYR A 173 6.49 10.13 -18.08
CA TYR A 173 6.87 11.06 -19.13
C TYR A 173 7.93 10.49 -20.10
N LEU A 174 8.93 9.76 -19.58
CA LEU A 174 9.94 9.10 -20.42
C LEU A 174 9.32 7.94 -21.21
N HIS A 175 8.58 7.08 -20.54
CA HIS A 175 7.94 5.91 -21.14
C HIS A 175 6.98 6.28 -22.28
N ASP A 176 6.17 7.32 -22.12
CA ASP A 176 5.27 7.86 -23.15
C ASP A 176 6.03 8.32 -24.43
N ARG A 177 7.33 8.60 -24.31
CA ARG A 177 8.22 8.96 -25.41
C ARG A 177 9.06 7.80 -25.94
N GLY A 178 8.79 6.59 -25.47
CA GLY A 178 9.55 5.40 -25.82
C GLY A 178 10.98 5.42 -25.28
N LEU A 179 11.21 6.09 -24.14
CA LEU A 179 12.51 6.19 -23.48
C LEU A 179 12.52 5.36 -22.19
N ILE A 180 13.55 4.57 -21.99
CA ILE A 180 13.78 3.75 -20.80
C ILE A 180 15.00 4.29 -20.05
N PHE A 181 14.86 4.50 -18.74
CA PHE A 181 15.89 5.14 -17.90
C PHE A 181 17.07 4.22 -17.60
N CYS A 182 16.82 2.95 -17.36
CA CYS A 182 17.74 1.82 -17.16
C CYS A 182 18.60 1.83 -15.89
N ASP A 183 18.98 2.98 -15.33
CA ASP A 183 19.94 3.06 -14.20
C ASP A 183 19.40 3.85 -13.01
N PHE A 184 18.17 3.55 -12.58
CA PHE A 184 17.59 4.18 -11.39
C PHE A 184 18.19 3.61 -10.11
N LYS A 185 18.87 4.49 -9.35
CA LYS A 185 19.54 4.14 -8.08
C LYS A 185 19.73 5.39 -7.23
N PRO A 186 20.04 5.24 -5.92
CA PRO A 186 20.23 6.37 -5.02
C PRO A 186 21.32 7.37 -5.41
N ASP A 187 22.28 6.95 -6.23
CA ASP A 187 23.33 7.84 -6.76
C ASP A 187 22.77 8.87 -7.77
N ASN A 188 21.74 8.49 -8.52
CA ASN A 188 21.19 9.24 -9.66
C ASN A 188 19.96 10.09 -9.30
N VAL A 189 19.68 10.25 -8.00
CA VAL A 189 18.60 11.09 -7.47
C VAL A 189 19.19 12.10 -6.50
N ILE A 190 18.97 13.40 -6.72
CA ILE A 190 19.34 14.47 -5.79
C ILE A 190 18.07 15.02 -5.13
N GLN A 191 18.11 15.15 -3.81
CA GLN A 191 17.18 15.96 -3.03
C GLN A 191 17.65 17.40 -3.00
N THR A 192 16.81 18.34 -3.43
CA THR A 192 17.05 19.78 -3.39
C THR A 192 15.87 20.48 -2.71
N GLY A 193 16.06 20.97 -1.48
CA GLY A 193 14.92 21.44 -0.67
C GLY A 193 13.94 20.30 -0.40
N ASP A 194 12.68 20.52 -0.77
CA ASP A 194 11.56 19.57 -0.69
C ASP A 194 11.31 18.79 -1.98
N GLN A 195 12.16 18.94 -3.00
CA GLN A 195 12.02 18.27 -4.29
C GLN A 195 13.11 17.24 -4.52
N VAL A 196 12.83 16.28 -5.41
CA VAL A 196 13.82 15.32 -5.89
C VAL A 196 13.93 15.37 -7.42
N LYS A 197 15.16 15.15 -7.92
CA LYS A 197 15.47 15.21 -9.34
C LYS A 197 16.35 14.07 -9.78
N LEU A 198 16.03 13.49 -10.95
CA LEU A 198 16.90 12.58 -11.68
C LEU A 198 18.04 13.37 -12.33
N ILE A 199 19.31 12.97 -12.10
CA ILE A 199 20.47 13.74 -12.51
C ILE A 199 21.33 13.07 -13.58
N ASP A 200 21.14 11.80 -13.85
CA ASP A 200 21.96 11.07 -14.80
C ASP A 200 21.11 10.39 -15.90
N LEU A 201 21.08 11.01 -17.07
CA LEU A 201 20.43 10.48 -18.28
C LEU A 201 21.38 9.62 -19.13
N GLY A 202 22.59 9.31 -18.63
CA GLY A 202 23.61 8.58 -19.41
C GLY A 202 23.26 7.13 -19.73
N GLY A 203 22.30 6.55 -19.00
CA GLY A 203 21.77 5.21 -19.23
C GLY A 203 20.47 5.17 -20.05
N VAL A 204 19.88 6.34 -20.38
CA VAL A 204 18.61 6.40 -21.09
C VAL A 204 18.78 5.90 -22.52
N VAL A 205 17.92 5.00 -22.94
CA VAL A 205 17.88 4.43 -24.28
C VAL A 205 16.47 4.49 -24.85
N ARG A 206 16.34 4.38 -26.17
CA ARG A 206 15.04 4.21 -26.82
C ARG A 206 14.62 2.75 -26.73
N VAL A 207 13.32 2.51 -26.57
CA VAL A 207 12.76 1.14 -26.48
C VAL A 207 13.00 0.31 -27.76
N ASP A 208 13.16 0.97 -28.91
CA ASP A 208 13.41 0.36 -30.21
C ASP A 208 14.91 0.22 -30.55
N ASP A 209 15.79 0.69 -29.67
CA ASP A 209 17.24 0.63 -29.84
C ASP A 209 17.81 -0.66 -29.27
N LEU A 210 18.04 -1.64 -30.13
CA LEU A 210 18.59 -2.96 -29.77
C LEU A 210 20.13 -3.01 -29.93
N ASP A 211 20.74 -1.99 -30.50
CA ASP A 211 22.18 -1.97 -30.84
C ASP A 211 23.01 -1.21 -29.80
N SER A 212 22.42 -0.28 -29.07
CA SER A 212 23.12 0.51 -28.06
C SER A 212 23.57 -0.33 -26.87
N ALA A 213 24.73 0.02 -26.33
CA ALA A 213 25.23 -0.61 -25.11
C ALA A 213 24.29 -0.32 -23.92
N ILE A 214 23.76 -1.37 -23.29
CA ILE A 214 22.88 -1.26 -22.13
C ILE A 214 23.75 -0.94 -20.91
N TYR A 215 23.52 0.22 -20.33
CA TYR A 215 24.16 0.65 -19.09
C TYR A 215 23.23 0.36 -17.91
N GLY A 216 23.73 -0.31 -16.90
CA GLY A 216 22.99 -0.57 -15.67
C GLY A 216 23.94 -0.93 -14.54
N THR A 217 23.43 -0.90 -13.32
CA THR A 217 24.21 -1.18 -12.12
C THR A 217 23.80 -2.53 -11.54
N VAL A 218 24.76 -3.45 -11.38
CA VAL A 218 24.53 -4.77 -10.77
C VAL A 218 23.81 -4.62 -9.43
N GLY A 219 22.76 -5.42 -9.26
CA GLY A 219 21.90 -5.43 -8.07
C GLY A 219 20.69 -4.50 -8.14
N TYR A 220 20.63 -3.58 -9.12
CA TYR A 220 19.45 -2.79 -9.45
C TYR A 220 18.81 -3.23 -10.75
N GLN A 221 19.59 -3.70 -11.69
CA GLN A 221 19.19 -4.06 -13.05
C GLN A 221 18.28 -5.30 -13.06
N ALA A 222 17.26 -5.25 -13.91
CA ALA A 222 16.36 -6.39 -14.11
C ALA A 222 17.07 -7.57 -14.79
N PRO A 223 16.78 -8.83 -14.42
CA PRO A 223 17.52 -9.99 -14.91
C PRO A 223 17.41 -10.22 -16.42
N GLU A 224 16.30 -9.82 -17.04
CA GLU A 224 16.06 -9.96 -18.49
C GLU A 224 16.81 -8.94 -19.34
N MET A 225 17.36 -7.89 -18.76
CA MET A 225 18.02 -6.81 -19.49
C MET A 225 19.11 -7.32 -20.49
N ALA A 226 19.87 -8.34 -20.07
CA ALA A 226 20.93 -8.92 -20.90
C ALA A 226 20.42 -9.74 -22.09
N THR A 227 19.16 -10.18 -22.07
CA THR A 227 18.59 -11.11 -23.08
C THR A 227 17.44 -10.52 -23.88
N ALA A 228 16.59 -9.72 -23.25
CA ALA A 228 15.39 -9.12 -23.86
C ALA A 228 15.53 -7.61 -24.09
N GLY A 229 16.56 -6.98 -23.52
CA GLY A 229 16.77 -5.53 -23.60
C GLY A 229 15.92 -4.72 -22.60
N PRO A 230 16.02 -3.38 -22.70
CA PRO A 230 15.29 -2.45 -21.83
C PRO A 230 13.79 -2.41 -22.12
N SER A 231 12.99 -2.29 -21.05
CA SER A 231 11.54 -2.16 -21.14
C SER A 231 11.01 -1.28 -20.00
N ILE A 232 9.75 -0.86 -20.11
CA ILE A 232 9.04 -0.18 -19.01
C ILE A 232 9.15 -1.02 -17.73
N GLN A 233 8.91 -2.33 -17.83
CA GLN A 233 8.95 -3.24 -16.70
C GLN A 233 10.35 -3.39 -16.09
N SER A 234 11.42 -3.19 -16.88
CA SER A 234 12.78 -3.18 -16.34
C SER A 234 13.07 -1.92 -15.50
N ASP A 235 12.52 -0.75 -15.86
CA ASP A 235 12.60 0.45 -15.03
C ASP A 235 11.83 0.27 -13.72
N LEU A 236 10.60 -0.28 -13.78
CA LEU A 236 9.79 -0.54 -12.59
C LEU A 236 10.48 -1.53 -11.63
N TYR A 237 11.23 -2.50 -12.17
CA TYR A 237 12.08 -3.38 -11.37
C TYR A 237 13.17 -2.59 -10.64
N THR A 238 13.88 -1.68 -11.33
CA THR A 238 14.94 -0.87 -10.70
C THR A 238 14.38 0.04 -9.60
N ILE A 239 13.14 0.53 -9.75
CA ILE A 239 12.44 1.31 -8.72
C ILE A 239 12.19 0.45 -7.47
N GLY A 240 11.69 -0.78 -7.63
CA GLY A 240 11.49 -1.71 -6.53
C GLY A 240 12.80 -2.03 -5.80
N ARG A 241 13.89 -2.29 -6.54
CA ARG A 241 15.23 -2.54 -5.97
C ARG A 241 15.77 -1.32 -5.20
N THR A 242 15.59 -0.14 -5.77
CA THR A 242 16.02 1.11 -5.13
C THR A 242 15.26 1.37 -3.84
N LEU A 243 13.95 1.16 -3.80
CA LEU A 243 13.16 1.25 -2.58
C LEU A 243 13.66 0.28 -1.50
N ALA A 244 13.95 -0.97 -1.85
CA ALA A 244 14.50 -1.95 -0.91
C ALA A 244 15.84 -1.46 -0.31
N VAL A 245 16.74 -0.92 -1.14
CA VAL A 245 18.04 -0.37 -0.69
C VAL A 245 17.88 0.89 0.18
N LEU A 246 16.90 1.75 -0.12
CA LEU A 246 16.66 2.97 0.65
C LEU A 246 16.11 2.68 2.04
N THR A 247 15.31 1.62 2.20
CA THR A 247 14.51 1.36 3.42
C THR A 247 15.04 0.24 4.31
N THR A 248 16.09 -0.46 3.87
CA THR A 248 16.69 -1.59 4.63
C THR A 248 18.22 -1.59 4.55
N ASP A 249 18.88 -2.27 5.49
CA ASP A 249 20.30 -2.63 5.36
C ASP A 249 20.45 -3.83 4.39
N PHE A 250 20.11 -3.58 3.12
CA PHE A 250 20.07 -4.62 2.09
C PHE A 250 21.48 -5.06 1.66
N ARG A 251 22.14 -5.85 2.51
CA ARG A 251 23.45 -6.42 2.17
C ARG A 251 23.30 -7.54 1.16
N GLY A 252 24.26 -7.64 0.27
CA GLY A 252 24.28 -8.71 -0.75
C GLY A 252 23.36 -8.48 -1.95
N TYR A 253 22.76 -7.30 -2.10
CA TYR A 253 21.92 -6.99 -3.27
C TYR A 253 22.67 -7.05 -4.60
N GLN A 254 24.01 -6.98 -4.58
CA GLN A 254 24.89 -7.15 -5.77
C GLN A 254 25.46 -8.56 -5.91
N SER A 255 25.08 -9.50 -5.05
CA SER A 255 25.65 -10.86 -5.01
C SER A 255 24.59 -11.92 -4.69
N THR A 256 24.38 -12.25 -3.41
CA THR A 256 23.45 -13.29 -2.97
C THR A 256 22.00 -13.00 -3.38
N TYR A 257 21.61 -11.74 -3.37
CA TYR A 257 20.27 -11.26 -3.71
C TYR A 257 20.27 -10.43 -4.99
N ALA A 258 21.13 -10.74 -5.97
CA ALA A 258 21.22 -9.97 -7.21
C ALA A 258 19.84 -9.88 -7.92
N ASP A 259 19.08 -10.98 -7.93
CA ASP A 259 17.79 -11.11 -8.62
C ASP A 259 16.64 -11.49 -7.67
N SER A 260 16.81 -11.29 -6.36
CA SER A 260 15.79 -11.63 -5.35
C SER A 260 15.74 -10.61 -4.22
N LEU A 261 14.72 -10.69 -3.40
CA LEU A 261 14.60 -9.95 -2.15
C LEU A 261 14.90 -10.88 -0.95
N PRO A 262 15.41 -10.31 0.17
CA PRO A 262 15.45 -11.02 1.45
C PRO A 262 14.07 -11.45 1.92
N ASP A 263 14.01 -12.46 2.79
CA ASP A 263 12.75 -12.91 3.39
C ASP A 263 12.08 -11.78 4.21
N ARG A 264 10.75 -11.81 4.26
CA ARG A 264 9.96 -10.84 5.02
C ARG A 264 10.39 -10.74 6.48
N GLN A 265 10.84 -11.83 7.08
CA GLN A 265 11.23 -11.88 8.49
C GLN A 265 12.58 -11.22 8.77
N GLU A 266 13.41 -10.96 7.76
CA GLU A 266 14.73 -10.37 7.96
C GLU A 266 14.67 -8.91 8.42
N PHE A 267 13.69 -8.10 7.91
CA PHE A 267 13.61 -6.69 8.21
C PHE A 267 12.33 -6.30 8.95
N ALA A 268 12.48 -5.45 9.97
CA ALA A 268 11.34 -4.95 10.76
C ALA A 268 10.31 -4.21 9.90
N VAL A 269 10.75 -3.43 8.91
CA VAL A 269 9.88 -2.69 7.99
C VAL A 269 9.02 -3.64 7.15
N TYR A 270 9.55 -4.77 6.70
CA TYR A 270 8.79 -5.78 5.94
C TYR A 270 7.78 -6.53 6.80
N ARG A 271 8.16 -6.83 8.07
CA ARG A 271 7.23 -7.45 9.04
C ARG A 271 6.07 -6.51 9.38
N ARG A 272 6.38 -5.22 9.60
CA ARG A 272 5.38 -4.20 10.00
C ARG A 272 4.44 -3.84 8.85
N PHE A 273 4.95 -3.74 7.62
CA PHE A 273 4.22 -3.28 6.44
C PHE A 273 4.20 -4.36 5.34
N GLU A 274 3.29 -5.31 5.46
CA GLU A 274 3.17 -6.41 4.50
C GLU A 274 2.86 -5.92 3.09
N SER A 275 1.99 -4.90 2.95
CA SER A 275 1.67 -4.29 1.65
C SER A 275 2.91 -3.76 0.94
N TYR A 276 3.83 -3.16 1.69
CA TYR A 276 5.10 -2.70 1.14
C TYR A 276 5.97 -3.87 0.63
N TYR A 277 6.08 -4.93 1.41
CA TYR A 277 6.84 -6.10 0.99
C TYR A 277 6.24 -6.76 -0.26
N ARG A 278 4.91 -6.90 -0.34
CA ARG A 278 4.21 -7.41 -1.53
C ARG A 278 4.39 -6.51 -2.74
N LEU A 279 4.40 -5.20 -2.56
CA LEU A 279 4.70 -4.24 -3.63
C LEU A 279 6.11 -4.45 -4.19
N LEU A 280 7.11 -4.59 -3.31
CA LEU A 280 8.48 -4.90 -3.73
C LEU A 280 8.55 -6.24 -4.45
N GLN A 281 7.89 -7.28 -3.94
CA GLN A 281 7.83 -8.60 -4.58
C GLN A 281 7.23 -8.51 -6.00
N ARG A 282 6.11 -7.78 -6.18
CA ARG A 282 5.52 -7.60 -7.51
C ARG A 282 6.46 -6.81 -8.44
N ALA A 283 7.03 -5.71 -7.98
CA ALA A 283 7.96 -4.91 -8.77
C ALA A 283 9.20 -5.69 -9.23
N THR A 284 9.66 -6.65 -8.42
CA THR A 284 10.90 -7.41 -8.67
C THR A 284 10.65 -8.86 -9.10
N ARG A 285 9.47 -9.18 -9.66
CA ARG A 285 9.20 -10.48 -10.28
C ARG A 285 10.20 -10.76 -11.39
N THR A 286 10.61 -12.02 -11.52
CA THR A 286 11.53 -12.44 -12.57
C THR A 286 10.89 -12.30 -13.95
N ASP A 287 9.62 -12.70 -14.09
CA ASP A 287 8.85 -12.47 -15.31
C ASP A 287 8.37 -11.01 -15.37
N PRO A 288 8.77 -10.23 -16.39
CA PRO A 288 8.30 -8.85 -16.57
C PRO A 288 6.77 -8.72 -16.69
N ALA A 289 6.09 -9.73 -17.24
CA ALA A 289 4.62 -9.73 -17.39
C ALA A 289 3.86 -9.80 -16.06
N GLU A 290 4.51 -10.28 -14.98
CA GLU A 290 3.92 -10.33 -13.64
C GLU A 290 4.14 -9.03 -12.84
N ARG A 291 4.93 -8.08 -13.36
CA ARG A 291 5.19 -6.78 -12.74
C ARG A 291 4.04 -5.79 -12.98
N PHE A 292 4.22 -4.56 -12.55
CA PHE A 292 3.32 -3.46 -12.92
C PHE A 292 3.39 -3.19 -14.42
N VAL A 293 2.24 -2.83 -15.01
CA VAL A 293 2.14 -2.59 -16.45
C VAL A 293 2.87 -1.30 -16.84
N ASP A 294 2.72 -0.26 -16.01
CA ASP A 294 3.30 1.06 -16.25
C ASP A 294 3.58 1.82 -14.94
N ALA A 295 4.15 3.01 -15.09
CA ALA A 295 4.47 3.88 -13.97
C ALA A 295 3.23 4.40 -13.23
N ALA A 296 2.10 4.55 -13.91
CA ALA A 296 0.86 5.03 -13.31
C ALA A 296 0.26 3.97 -12.37
N GLU A 297 0.17 2.72 -12.81
CA GLU A 297 -0.28 1.60 -11.96
C GLU A 297 0.61 1.47 -10.73
N MET A 298 1.94 1.45 -10.91
CA MET A 298 2.86 1.35 -9.77
C MET A 298 2.72 2.53 -8.80
N SER A 299 2.54 3.74 -9.32
CA SER A 299 2.35 4.95 -8.52
C SER A 299 1.08 4.89 -7.65
N GLU A 300 -0.04 4.42 -8.20
CA GLU A 300 -1.28 4.24 -7.43
C GLU A 300 -1.09 3.22 -6.28
N GLN A 301 -0.38 2.12 -6.54
CA GLN A 301 -0.11 1.13 -5.50
C GLN A 301 0.86 1.65 -4.44
N LEU A 302 1.90 2.39 -4.83
CA LEU A 302 2.82 3.08 -3.92
C LEU A 302 2.07 4.08 -3.02
N LEU A 303 1.16 4.86 -3.60
CA LEU A 303 0.35 5.84 -2.87
C LEU A 303 -0.58 5.17 -1.85
N GLY A 304 -1.18 4.03 -2.22
CA GLY A 304 -1.98 3.23 -1.30
C GLY A 304 -1.15 2.72 -0.11
N VAL A 305 0.05 2.20 -0.38
CA VAL A 305 0.98 1.75 0.68
C VAL A 305 1.43 2.92 1.56
N LEU A 306 1.71 4.10 0.98
CA LEU A 306 2.06 5.28 1.77
C LEU A 306 0.94 5.69 2.74
N ARG A 307 -0.33 5.63 2.29
CA ARG A 307 -1.48 5.89 3.16
C ARG A 307 -1.56 4.92 4.34
N GLU A 308 -1.26 3.64 4.13
CA GLU A 308 -1.20 2.65 5.22
C GLU A 308 -0.07 2.97 6.22
N VAL A 309 1.09 3.39 5.73
CA VAL A 309 2.24 3.75 6.56
C VAL A 309 1.91 4.96 7.43
N LEU A 310 1.34 6.03 6.85
CA LEU A 310 0.94 7.23 7.58
C LEU A 310 -0.16 6.95 8.59
N ALA A 311 -1.14 6.11 8.24
CA ALA A 311 -2.22 5.71 9.13
C ALA A 311 -1.70 4.88 10.32
N ALA A 312 -0.63 4.11 10.15
CA ALA A 312 0.01 3.36 11.24
C ALA A 312 0.59 4.28 12.33
N ASP A 313 0.92 5.51 11.97
CA ASP A 313 1.41 6.54 12.89
C ASP A 313 0.31 7.56 13.28
N GLY A 314 -0.96 7.19 13.09
CA GLY A 314 -2.13 7.98 13.52
C GLY A 314 -2.51 9.13 12.59
N GLN A 315 -2.04 9.12 11.34
CA GLN A 315 -2.33 10.14 10.32
C GLN A 315 -3.03 9.51 9.10
N PRO A 316 -4.32 9.13 9.21
CA PRO A 316 -5.04 8.56 8.07
C PRO A 316 -5.31 9.62 7.00
N HIS A 317 -5.06 9.27 5.75
CA HIS A 317 -5.33 10.06 4.56
C HIS A 317 -6.20 9.26 3.58
N PRO A 318 -7.51 9.05 3.89
CA PRO A 318 -8.39 8.25 3.06
C PRO A 318 -8.59 8.88 1.67
N ALA A 319 -8.72 8.04 0.67
CA ALA A 319 -9.08 8.46 -0.67
C ALA A 319 -9.87 7.36 -1.39
N PRO A 320 -10.79 7.72 -2.31
CA PRO A 320 -11.52 6.74 -3.09
C PRO A 320 -10.56 5.91 -3.95
N SER A 321 -10.86 4.61 -4.07
CA SER A 321 -10.18 3.73 -5.01
C SER A 321 -10.57 4.08 -6.45
N ARG A 322 -9.63 3.87 -7.38
CA ARG A 322 -9.92 3.93 -8.83
C ARG A 322 -10.30 2.57 -9.42
N LEU A 323 -10.14 1.50 -8.63
CA LEU A 323 -10.37 0.13 -9.07
C LEU A 323 -11.62 -0.50 -8.42
N PHE A 324 -12.03 0.01 -7.25
CA PHE A 324 -13.15 -0.53 -6.49
C PHE A 324 -14.16 0.54 -6.09
N THR A 325 -15.41 0.13 -5.95
CA THR A 325 -16.43 0.96 -5.29
C THR A 325 -16.09 1.12 -3.80
N GLY A 326 -16.77 2.05 -3.11
CA GLY A 326 -16.83 2.01 -1.66
C GLY A 326 -17.59 0.78 -1.15
N GLU A 327 -17.67 0.61 0.18
CA GLU A 327 -18.47 -0.45 0.79
C GLU A 327 -19.94 -0.37 0.33
N LEU A 328 -20.50 -1.50 -0.08
CA LEU A 328 -21.90 -1.61 -0.49
C LEU A 328 -22.77 -1.82 0.76
N ARG A 329 -23.28 -0.73 1.35
CA ARG A 329 -24.12 -0.79 2.53
C ARG A 329 -25.58 -0.67 2.21
N THR A 330 -26.39 -1.57 2.72
CA THR A 330 -27.84 -1.45 2.71
C THR A 330 -28.45 -1.57 4.11
N ASP A 331 -27.84 -2.31 5.04
CA ASP A 331 -28.37 -2.44 6.41
C ASP A 331 -27.28 -2.97 7.35
N MET A 332 -27.20 -2.42 8.57
CA MET A 332 -26.17 -2.80 9.54
C MET A 332 -26.73 -3.71 10.63
N ARG A 333 -26.72 -5.01 10.34
CA ARG A 333 -26.70 -6.03 11.40
C ARG A 333 -25.27 -6.54 11.52
N ASP A 334 -24.46 -5.87 12.32
CA ASP A 334 -23.02 -6.10 12.46
C ASP A 334 -22.66 -7.39 13.21
N ASP A 335 -23.64 -8.21 13.57
CA ASP A 335 -23.43 -9.39 14.40
C ASP A 335 -22.78 -10.56 13.64
N GLU A 336 -22.79 -10.55 12.29
CA GLU A 336 -22.25 -11.61 11.46
C GLU A 336 -21.42 -11.09 10.28
N PRO A 337 -20.34 -11.81 9.90
CA PRO A 337 -19.56 -11.48 8.70
C PRO A 337 -20.40 -11.64 7.43
N ASN A 338 -20.44 -10.60 6.58
CA ASN A 338 -21.27 -10.58 5.39
C ASN A 338 -20.50 -10.11 4.14
N TRP A 339 -20.22 -11.03 3.25
CA TRP A 339 -19.47 -10.78 2.01
C TRP A 339 -20.22 -9.88 1.00
N ARG A 340 -21.54 -9.71 1.12
CA ARG A 340 -22.31 -8.83 0.24
C ARG A 340 -21.98 -7.35 0.38
N PHE A 341 -21.32 -6.97 1.48
CA PHE A 341 -20.86 -5.61 1.71
C PHE A 341 -19.48 -5.31 1.11
N LEU A 342 -18.80 -6.32 0.57
CA LEU A 342 -17.51 -6.11 -0.08
C LEU A 342 -17.65 -5.13 -1.25
N PRO A 343 -16.66 -4.24 -1.44
CA PRO A 343 -16.56 -3.42 -2.63
C PRO A 343 -16.64 -4.27 -3.90
N ALA A 344 -17.11 -3.68 -4.98
CA ALA A 344 -17.10 -4.32 -6.29
C ALA A 344 -16.01 -3.68 -7.17
N PRO A 345 -15.35 -4.44 -8.05
CA PRO A 345 -14.51 -3.86 -9.09
C PRO A 345 -15.29 -2.84 -9.93
N LEU A 346 -14.67 -1.70 -10.22
CA LEU A 346 -15.20 -0.72 -11.16
C LEU A 346 -15.06 -1.25 -12.58
N ILE A 347 -15.98 -0.87 -13.44
CA ILE A 347 -15.95 -1.21 -14.87
C ILE A 347 -14.78 -0.46 -15.51
N ASP A 348 -13.98 -1.15 -16.32
CA ASP A 348 -12.98 -0.49 -17.14
C ASP A 348 -13.66 0.39 -18.19
N LEU A 349 -13.43 1.68 -18.12
CA LEU A 349 -14.02 2.65 -19.05
C LEU A 349 -13.49 2.52 -20.48
N ALA A 350 -12.38 1.83 -20.68
CA ALA A 350 -11.84 1.52 -22.00
C ALA A 350 -12.50 0.28 -22.64
N ASP A 351 -13.28 -0.51 -21.88
CA ASP A 351 -14.01 -1.67 -22.42
C ASP A 351 -15.08 -1.22 -23.42
N PRO A 352 -15.16 -1.83 -24.62
CA PRO A 352 -16.17 -1.49 -25.63
C PRO A 352 -17.62 -1.54 -25.13
N ALA A 353 -17.92 -2.40 -24.15
CA ALA A 353 -19.24 -2.54 -23.56
C ALA A 353 -19.49 -1.59 -22.36
N ALA A 354 -18.53 -0.74 -21.95
CA ALA A 354 -18.65 0.08 -20.75
C ALA A 354 -19.92 0.94 -20.74
N ALA A 355 -20.23 1.62 -21.85
CA ALA A 355 -21.44 2.45 -21.96
C ALA A 355 -22.74 1.61 -21.84
N PHE A 356 -22.77 0.42 -22.41
CA PHE A 356 -23.88 -0.52 -22.27
C PHE A 356 -24.03 -0.96 -20.81
N LEU A 357 -22.96 -1.39 -20.17
CA LEU A 357 -22.95 -1.85 -18.78
C LEU A 357 -23.40 -0.75 -17.81
N ALA A 358 -23.04 0.50 -18.06
CA ALA A 358 -23.52 1.64 -17.29
C ALA A 358 -25.03 1.86 -17.39
N SER A 359 -25.68 1.41 -18.49
CA SER A 359 -27.13 1.45 -18.67
C SER A 359 -27.90 0.34 -17.94
N VAL A 360 -27.20 -0.72 -17.49
CA VAL A 360 -27.80 -1.87 -16.77
C VAL A 360 -27.94 -1.50 -15.30
N THR A 361 -29.03 -0.83 -14.96
CA THR A 361 -29.33 -0.33 -13.60
C THR A 361 -30.24 -1.25 -12.79
N VAL A 362 -30.76 -2.30 -13.38
CA VAL A 362 -31.60 -3.29 -12.69
C VAL A 362 -30.78 -4.07 -11.64
N THR A 363 -31.45 -4.42 -10.54
CA THR A 363 -30.82 -5.12 -9.41
C THR A 363 -31.20 -6.60 -9.33
N ASP A 364 -32.30 -7.02 -9.99
CA ASP A 364 -32.68 -8.44 -10.06
C ASP A 364 -31.68 -9.22 -10.92
N PRO A 365 -31.02 -10.25 -10.37
CA PRO A 365 -29.96 -10.96 -11.06
C PRO A 365 -30.43 -11.65 -12.37
N GLN A 366 -31.68 -12.12 -12.43
CA GLN A 366 -32.23 -12.76 -13.62
C GLN A 366 -32.47 -11.74 -14.75
N GLU A 367 -32.95 -10.54 -14.39
CA GLU A 367 -33.11 -9.45 -15.35
C GLU A 367 -31.74 -8.95 -15.84
N VAL A 368 -30.73 -8.85 -14.93
CA VAL A 368 -29.35 -8.52 -15.29
C VAL A 368 -28.85 -9.48 -16.36
N LEU A 369 -28.94 -10.80 -16.15
CA LEU A 369 -28.49 -11.81 -17.14
C LEU A 369 -29.24 -11.67 -18.47
N THR A 370 -30.54 -11.41 -18.43
CA THR A 370 -31.34 -11.21 -19.62
C THR A 370 -30.91 -9.99 -20.44
N LEU A 371 -30.53 -8.90 -19.75
CA LEU A 371 -30.00 -7.70 -20.40
C LEU A 371 -28.59 -7.93 -20.94
N LEU A 372 -27.70 -8.55 -20.15
CA LEU A 372 -26.34 -8.86 -20.59
C LEU A 372 -26.29 -9.75 -21.84
N GLY A 373 -27.30 -10.63 -22.01
CA GLY A 373 -27.47 -11.41 -23.25
C GLY A 373 -27.76 -10.55 -24.50
N LYS A 374 -28.04 -9.24 -24.33
CA LYS A 374 -28.26 -8.28 -25.44
C LYS A 374 -27.04 -7.34 -25.61
N ALA A 375 -25.94 -7.57 -24.90
CA ALA A 375 -24.74 -6.77 -25.04
C ALA A 375 -24.24 -6.79 -26.49
N PRO A 376 -23.78 -5.64 -27.03
CA PRO A 376 -23.30 -5.57 -28.41
C PRO A 376 -22.05 -6.42 -28.62
N GLU A 377 -21.24 -6.59 -27.59
CA GLU A 377 -20.04 -7.43 -27.57
C GLU A 377 -19.97 -8.19 -26.24
N ASN A 378 -19.51 -9.44 -26.30
CA ASN A 378 -19.32 -10.27 -25.11
C ASN A 378 -17.90 -10.07 -24.54
N THR A 379 -17.65 -8.87 -24.00
CA THR A 379 -16.35 -8.50 -23.43
C THR A 379 -16.11 -9.18 -22.08
N ILE A 380 -14.87 -9.04 -21.54
CA ILE A 380 -14.53 -9.54 -20.21
C ILE A 380 -15.42 -8.88 -19.15
N GLU A 381 -15.69 -7.58 -19.26
CA GLU A 381 -16.57 -6.85 -18.33
C GLU A 381 -17.99 -7.41 -18.32
N VAL A 382 -18.55 -7.72 -19.50
CA VAL A 382 -19.88 -8.35 -19.62
C VAL A 382 -19.88 -9.71 -18.93
N GLN A 383 -18.85 -10.53 -19.15
CA GLN A 383 -18.72 -11.87 -18.56
C GLN A 383 -18.54 -11.80 -17.04
N LEU A 384 -17.72 -10.90 -16.52
CA LEU A 384 -17.53 -10.68 -15.07
C LEU A 384 -18.84 -10.22 -14.40
N ARG A 385 -19.59 -9.32 -15.05
CA ARG A 385 -20.91 -8.89 -14.57
C ARG A 385 -21.93 -10.04 -14.58
N ALA A 386 -21.90 -10.89 -15.60
CA ALA A 386 -22.75 -12.10 -15.68
C ALA A 386 -22.37 -13.11 -14.60
N MET A 387 -21.07 -13.34 -14.37
CA MET A 387 -20.59 -14.20 -13.28
C MET A 387 -21.11 -13.72 -11.92
N ARG A 388 -21.07 -12.42 -11.64
CA ARG A 388 -21.62 -11.85 -10.41
C ARG A 388 -23.13 -12.10 -10.28
N ALA A 389 -23.90 -11.88 -11.33
CA ALA A 389 -25.34 -12.14 -11.31
C ALA A 389 -25.66 -13.63 -11.08
N LEU A 390 -24.87 -14.55 -11.65
CA LEU A 390 -25.01 -15.99 -11.38
C LEU A 390 -24.71 -16.34 -9.91
N ILE A 391 -23.71 -15.72 -9.30
CA ILE A 391 -23.42 -15.89 -7.87
C ILE A 391 -24.63 -15.44 -7.03
N ASP A 392 -25.17 -14.26 -7.31
CA ASP A 392 -26.31 -13.71 -6.59
C ASP A 392 -27.58 -14.59 -6.73
N LEU A 393 -27.83 -15.18 -7.92
CA LEU A 393 -28.89 -16.18 -8.15
C LEU A 393 -28.68 -17.45 -7.33
N GLY A 394 -27.45 -17.96 -7.28
CA GLY A 394 -27.10 -19.14 -6.50
C GLY A 394 -27.39 -18.95 -5.02
N VAL A 395 -27.08 -17.76 -4.49
CA VAL A 395 -27.37 -17.41 -3.08
C VAL A 395 -28.87 -17.22 -2.82
N ALA A 396 -29.62 -16.68 -3.79
CA ALA A 396 -31.07 -16.55 -3.68
C ALA A 396 -31.79 -17.90 -3.78
N GLY A 397 -31.13 -18.97 -4.21
CA GLY A 397 -31.71 -20.29 -4.39
C GLY A 397 -32.74 -20.37 -5.54
N THR A 398 -32.78 -19.36 -6.41
CA THR A 398 -33.73 -19.25 -7.52
C THR A 398 -33.22 -19.88 -8.83
N GLY A 399 -31.96 -20.28 -8.87
CA GLY A 399 -31.32 -20.97 -10.00
C GLY A 399 -30.61 -22.23 -9.52
N PRO A 400 -31.16 -23.45 -9.76
CA PRO A 400 -30.60 -24.69 -9.20
C PRO A 400 -29.16 -24.98 -9.65
N ASP A 401 -28.78 -24.50 -10.82
CA ASP A 401 -27.44 -24.68 -11.40
C ASP A 401 -26.57 -23.40 -11.37
N ALA A 402 -27.02 -22.31 -10.74
CA ALA A 402 -26.40 -21.00 -10.85
C ALA A 402 -24.94 -20.98 -10.41
N PHE A 403 -24.55 -21.66 -9.33
CA PHE A 403 -23.15 -21.80 -8.94
C PHE A 403 -22.32 -22.63 -9.93
N ALA A 404 -22.92 -23.64 -10.57
CA ALA A 404 -22.23 -24.39 -11.62
C ALA A 404 -22.04 -23.52 -12.87
N ASP A 405 -23.05 -22.72 -13.22
CA ASP A 405 -22.97 -21.75 -14.32
C ASP A 405 -21.91 -20.68 -14.05
N ALA A 406 -21.83 -20.15 -12.81
CA ALA A 406 -20.80 -19.22 -12.41
C ALA A 406 -19.38 -19.82 -12.54
N ARG A 407 -19.20 -21.10 -12.17
CA ARG A 407 -17.92 -21.81 -12.35
C ARG A 407 -17.59 -21.98 -13.83
N ARG A 408 -18.57 -22.34 -14.69
CA ARG A 408 -18.36 -22.42 -16.14
C ARG A 408 -17.98 -21.08 -16.75
N MET A 409 -18.61 -19.98 -16.29
CA MET A 409 -18.27 -18.63 -16.71
C MET A 409 -16.84 -18.27 -16.31
N ARG A 410 -16.45 -18.53 -15.06
CA ARG A 410 -15.06 -18.37 -14.59
C ARG A 410 -14.07 -19.11 -15.50
N ASP A 411 -14.34 -20.38 -15.81
CA ASP A 411 -13.44 -21.20 -16.65
C ASP A 411 -13.35 -20.65 -18.08
N THR A 412 -14.45 -20.08 -18.58
CA THR A 412 -14.49 -19.40 -19.89
C THR A 412 -13.61 -18.14 -19.88
N ILE A 413 -13.71 -17.30 -18.85
CA ILE A 413 -12.89 -16.09 -18.70
C ILE A 413 -11.41 -16.49 -18.54
N ALA A 414 -11.11 -17.50 -17.72
CA ALA A 414 -9.75 -17.97 -17.48
C ALA A 414 -9.04 -18.45 -18.75
N ALA A 415 -9.76 -18.98 -19.71
CA ALA A 415 -9.19 -19.43 -21.00
C ALA A 415 -8.60 -18.26 -21.82
N GLY A 416 -9.08 -17.04 -21.65
CA GLY A 416 -8.62 -15.85 -22.38
C GLY A 416 -7.91 -14.80 -21.52
N ALA A 417 -8.15 -14.77 -20.21
CA ALA A 417 -7.71 -13.71 -19.31
C ALA A 417 -7.38 -14.25 -17.90
N ALA A 418 -6.62 -15.33 -17.81
CA ALA A 418 -6.28 -15.97 -16.53
C ALA A 418 -5.53 -15.05 -15.56
N ALA A 419 -4.77 -14.08 -16.07
CA ALA A 419 -4.00 -13.11 -15.27
C ALA A 419 -4.82 -11.89 -14.81
N ASP A 420 -6.08 -11.76 -15.23
CA ASP A 420 -6.93 -10.65 -14.82
C ASP A 420 -7.29 -10.78 -13.32
N TRP A 421 -6.85 -9.82 -12.50
CA TRP A 421 -7.11 -9.82 -11.06
C TRP A 421 -8.61 -9.79 -10.73
N ARG A 422 -9.47 -9.26 -11.62
CA ARG A 422 -10.92 -9.21 -11.44
C ARG A 422 -11.54 -10.60 -11.48
N LEU A 423 -10.96 -11.51 -12.28
CA LEU A 423 -11.37 -12.91 -12.29
C LEU A 423 -11.09 -13.57 -10.93
N ALA A 424 -9.89 -13.37 -10.38
CA ALA A 424 -9.55 -13.87 -9.05
C ALA A 424 -10.47 -13.27 -7.97
N TRP A 425 -10.81 -11.98 -8.07
CA TRP A 425 -11.77 -11.33 -7.18
C TRP A 425 -13.12 -12.02 -7.18
N TYR A 426 -13.73 -12.21 -8.36
CA TYR A 426 -15.05 -12.83 -8.46
C TYR A 426 -15.02 -14.35 -8.17
N ASP A 427 -13.91 -15.03 -8.40
CA ASP A 427 -13.73 -16.43 -7.96
C ASP A 427 -13.67 -16.51 -6.41
N GLY A 428 -13.03 -15.54 -5.77
CA GLY A 428 -13.07 -15.38 -4.31
C GLY A 428 -14.49 -15.13 -3.77
N VAL A 429 -15.27 -14.27 -4.45
CA VAL A 429 -16.67 -14.01 -4.09
C VAL A 429 -17.53 -15.27 -4.30
N LEU A 430 -17.33 -15.99 -5.39
CA LEU A 430 -18.01 -17.28 -5.65
C LEU A 430 -17.68 -18.31 -4.56
N ALA A 431 -16.42 -18.37 -4.15
CA ALA A 431 -15.97 -19.27 -3.11
C ALA A 431 -16.63 -18.94 -1.75
N LEU A 432 -16.68 -17.64 -1.36
CA LEU A 432 -17.42 -17.20 -0.16
C LEU A 432 -18.90 -17.57 -0.23
N ALA A 433 -19.55 -17.30 -1.36
CA ALA A 433 -20.97 -17.57 -1.57
C ALA A 433 -21.32 -19.06 -1.52
N SER A 434 -20.38 -19.93 -1.92
CA SER A 434 -20.53 -21.39 -1.88
C SER A 434 -19.95 -22.07 -0.64
N GLY A 435 -19.40 -21.30 0.33
CA GLY A 435 -18.84 -21.82 1.58
C GLY A 435 -17.42 -22.43 1.45
N ASP A 436 -16.74 -22.24 0.33
CA ASP A 436 -15.34 -22.66 0.14
C ASP A 436 -14.37 -21.57 0.62
N HIS A 437 -14.27 -21.43 1.95
CA HIS A 437 -13.48 -20.37 2.57
C HIS A 437 -11.99 -20.49 2.27
N ALA A 438 -11.45 -21.69 2.13
CA ALA A 438 -10.04 -21.90 1.82
C ALA A 438 -9.69 -21.37 0.41
N ARG A 439 -10.56 -21.61 -0.57
CA ARG A 439 -10.43 -21.06 -1.92
C ARG A 439 -10.58 -19.54 -1.89
N ALA A 440 -11.53 -19.00 -1.13
CA ALA A 440 -11.70 -17.55 -0.99
C ALA A 440 -10.43 -16.87 -0.47
N VAL A 441 -9.81 -17.42 0.57
CA VAL A 441 -8.52 -16.95 1.09
C VAL A 441 -7.45 -16.92 -0.01
N ALA A 442 -7.29 -18.03 -0.76
CA ALA A 442 -6.28 -18.11 -1.81
C ALA A 442 -6.50 -17.07 -2.93
N GLN A 443 -7.77 -16.86 -3.34
CA GLN A 443 -8.09 -15.93 -4.41
C GLN A 443 -7.90 -14.47 -3.96
N PHE A 444 -8.38 -14.08 -2.78
CA PHE A 444 -8.19 -12.71 -2.30
C PHE A 444 -6.73 -12.41 -1.92
N ASP A 445 -5.96 -13.40 -1.49
CA ASP A 445 -4.51 -13.25 -1.29
C ASP A 445 -3.77 -12.99 -2.61
N ALA A 446 -4.19 -13.66 -3.69
CA ALA A 446 -3.67 -13.40 -5.03
C ALA A 446 -4.01 -11.98 -5.50
N VAL A 447 -5.26 -11.50 -5.29
CA VAL A 447 -5.65 -10.12 -5.61
C VAL A 447 -4.85 -9.12 -4.76
N TYR A 448 -4.66 -9.38 -3.47
CA TYR A 448 -3.84 -8.53 -2.61
C TYR A 448 -2.37 -8.49 -3.06
N SER A 449 -1.82 -9.59 -3.53
CA SER A 449 -0.46 -9.63 -4.08
C SER A 449 -0.35 -8.84 -5.40
N GLY A 450 -1.41 -8.83 -6.20
CA GLY A 450 -1.52 -8.02 -7.41
C GLY A 450 -1.76 -6.53 -7.13
N LEU A 451 -2.53 -6.20 -6.10
CA LEU A 451 -2.96 -4.85 -5.77
C LEU A 451 -2.62 -4.48 -4.31
N PRO A 452 -1.32 -4.41 -3.96
CA PRO A 452 -0.90 -4.26 -2.57
C PRO A 452 -1.28 -2.91 -1.93
N GLY A 453 -1.54 -1.87 -2.70
CA GLY A 453 -2.00 -0.56 -2.23
C GLY A 453 -3.51 -0.46 -2.00
N GLU A 454 -4.32 -1.40 -2.52
CA GLU A 454 -5.78 -1.35 -2.42
C GLU A 454 -6.29 -1.92 -1.09
N LEU A 455 -7.32 -1.28 -0.51
CA LEU A 455 -7.92 -1.74 0.75
C LEU A 455 -8.95 -2.85 0.55
N ALA A 456 -9.67 -2.85 -0.58
CA ALA A 456 -10.71 -3.83 -0.87
C ALA A 456 -10.22 -5.30 -0.83
N PRO A 457 -9.07 -5.66 -1.43
CA PRO A 457 -8.53 -7.02 -1.32
C PRO A 457 -8.19 -7.43 0.11
N LYS A 458 -7.68 -6.50 0.93
CA LYS A 458 -7.38 -6.77 2.35
C LYS A 458 -8.64 -6.97 3.16
N LEU A 459 -9.70 -6.18 2.92
CA LEU A 459 -11.00 -6.36 3.54
C LEU A 459 -11.58 -7.73 3.20
N ALA A 460 -11.57 -8.10 1.91
CA ALA A 460 -12.10 -9.38 1.44
C ALA A 460 -11.29 -10.57 2.00
N LEU A 461 -9.96 -10.45 2.05
CA LEU A 461 -9.09 -11.45 2.63
C LEU A 461 -9.33 -11.59 4.15
N GLY A 462 -9.51 -10.47 4.87
CA GLY A 462 -9.87 -10.47 6.29
C GLY A 462 -11.18 -11.22 6.53
N LEU A 463 -12.20 -10.95 5.72
CA LEU A 463 -13.48 -11.65 5.79
C LEU A 463 -13.35 -13.15 5.49
N ALA A 464 -12.55 -13.52 4.49
CA ALA A 464 -12.32 -14.91 4.16
C ALA A 464 -11.60 -15.67 5.29
N TYR A 465 -10.61 -15.04 5.94
CA TYR A 465 -9.95 -15.59 7.12
C TYR A 465 -10.90 -15.75 8.32
N GLU A 466 -11.74 -14.74 8.58
CA GLU A 466 -12.73 -14.81 9.66
C GLU A 466 -13.67 -16.01 9.47
N LEU A 467 -14.21 -16.17 8.24
CA LEU A 467 -15.09 -17.28 7.88
C LEU A 467 -14.37 -18.64 7.84
N ALA A 468 -13.07 -18.64 7.58
CA ALA A 468 -12.22 -19.83 7.68
C ALA A 468 -11.82 -20.20 9.11
N GLY A 469 -12.26 -19.43 10.13
CA GLY A 469 -11.92 -19.68 11.54
C GLY A 469 -10.49 -19.30 11.91
N GLN A 470 -9.90 -18.32 11.23
CA GLN A 470 -8.55 -17.80 11.44
C GLN A 470 -8.62 -16.32 11.91
N PRO A 471 -9.11 -16.06 13.14
CA PRO A 471 -9.40 -14.71 13.60
C PRO A 471 -8.15 -13.80 13.74
N ASP A 472 -6.98 -14.35 14.02
CA ASP A 472 -5.75 -13.57 14.15
C ASP A 472 -5.32 -12.99 12.79
N GLU A 473 -5.37 -13.80 11.73
CA GLU A 473 -5.08 -13.36 10.36
C GLU A 473 -6.13 -12.35 9.86
N ALA A 474 -7.40 -12.60 10.19
CA ALA A 474 -8.49 -11.68 9.88
C ALA A 474 -8.29 -10.33 10.58
N ALA A 475 -7.98 -10.34 11.89
CA ALA A 475 -7.74 -9.14 12.68
C ALA A 475 -6.61 -8.28 12.10
N ALA A 476 -5.51 -8.89 11.65
CA ALA A 476 -4.40 -8.19 11.04
C ALA A 476 -4.83 -7.43 9.76
N ARG A 477 -5.67 -8.03 8.92
CA ARG A 477 -6.19 -7.40 7.69
C ARG A 477 -7.19 -6.30 7.99
N TYR A 478 -8.15 -6.56 8.87
CA TYR A 478 -9.14 -5.57 9.29
C TYR A 478 -8.52 -4.37 10.00
N ASP A 479 -7.46 -4.58 10.80
CA ASP A 479 -6.73 -3.51 11.48
C ASP A 479 -6.12 -2.52 10.49
N VAL A 480 -5.44 -3.03 9.47
CA VAL A 480 -4.86 -2.20 8.41
C VAL A 480 -5.95 -1.40 7.69
N VAL A 481 -7.04 -2.06 7.26
CA VAL A 481 -8.11 -1.41 6.51
C VAL A 481 -8.80 -0.31 7.33
N SER A 482 -9.28 -0.66 8.54
CA SER A 482 -10.04 0.28 9.39
C SER A 482 -9.23 1.46 9.90
N ARG A 483 -7.90 1.31 9.99
CA ARG A 483 -6.99 2.38 10.38
C ARG A 483 -6.65 3.29 9.21
N THR A 484 -6.48 2.74 8.01
CA THR A 484 -6.12 3.50 6.81
C THR A 484 -7.29 4.32 6.28
N ASP A 485 -8.49 3.73 6.27
CA ASP A 485 -9.71 4.45 5.90
C ASP A 485 -10.87 4.06 6.85
N PRO A 486 -11.21 4.95 7.79
CA PRO A 486 -12.31 4.73 8.72
C PRO A 486 -13.71 4.64 8.07
N ALA A 487 -13.84 4.94 6.77
CA ALA A 487 -15.08 4.72 6.04
C ALA A 487 -15.37 3.23 5.79
N TYR A 488 -14.34 2.37 5.85
CA TYR A 488 -14.51 0.90 5.83
C TYR A 488 -14.99 0.37 7.19
N THR A 489 -16.21 0.64 7.50
CA THR A 489 -16.78 0.37 8.82
C THR A 489 -17.04 -1.12 9.05
N THR A 490 -17.20 -1.95 7.99
CA THR A 490 -17.22 -3.41 8.10
C THR A 490 -15.88 -3.96 8.57
N ALA A 491 -14.76 -3.30 8.22
CA ALA A 491 -13.45 -3.67 8.75
C ALA A 491 -13.35 -3.41 10.26
N ALA A 492 -13.89 -2.29 10.75
CA ALA A 492 -13.93 -1.99 12.17
C ALA A 492 -14.78 -3.02 12.96
N ALA A 493 -15.94 -3.39 12.42
CA ALA A 493 -16.80 -4.41 12.99
C ALA A 493 -16.16 -5.81 12.97
N GLY A 494 -15.50 -6.18 11.86
CA GLY A 494 -14.74 -7.42 11.71
C GLY A 494 -13.60 -7.52 12.71
N LEU A 495 -12.82 -6.45 12.87
CA LEU A 495 -11.77 -6.37 13.87
C LEU A 495 -12.31 -6.56 15.29
N ALA A 496 -13.44 -5.91 15.60
CA ALA A 496 -14.09 -6.05 16.90
C ALA A 496 -14.53 -7.50 17.19
N ARG A 497 -15.12 -8.20 16.20
CA ARG A 497 -15.48 -9.63 16.35
C ARG A 497 -14.24 -10.51 16.57
N CYS A 498 -13.16 -10.29 15.84
CA CYS A 498 -11.92 -11.02 16.01
C CYS A 498 -11.28 -10.76 17.38
N ARG A 499 -11.28 -9.51 17.87
CA ARG A 499 -10.81 -9.16 19.21
C ARG A 499 -11.65 -9.84 20.31
N LEU A 500 -12.97 -9.88 20.15
CA LEU A 500 -13.84 -10.61 21.07
C LEU A 500 -13.54 -12.11 21.05
N ALA A 501 -13.30 -12.71 19.89
CA ALA A 501 -12.93 -14.11 19.77
C ALA A 501 -11.61 -14.43 20.50
N ALA A 502 -10.70 -13.46 20.58
CA ALA A 502 -9.47 -13.52 21.38
C ALA A 502 -9.68 -13.16 22.87
N GLY A 503 -10.90 -12.83 23.31
CA GLY A 503 -11.19 -12.41 24.68
C GLY A 503 -10.88 -10.95 25.00
N ASP A 504 -10.45 -10.16 24.01
CA ASP A 504 -10.08 -8.74 24.16
C ASP A 504 -11.29 -7.82 23.94
N ARG A 505 -12.06 -7.59 25.01
CA ARG A 505 -13.22 -6.68 24.99
C ARG A 505 -12.83 -5.22 24.77
N SER A 506 -11.73 -4.78 25.37
CA SER A 506 -11.23 -3.40 25.23
C SER A 506 -10.82 -3.11 23.80
N GLY A 507 -10.05 -4.01 23.18
CA GLY A 507 -9.67 -3.90 21.77
C GLY A 507 -10.86 -3.94 20.82
N ALA A 508 -11.94 -4.67 21.16
CA ALA A 508 -13.18 -4.66 20.38
C ALA A 508 -13.87 -3.28 20.45
N VAL A 509 -13.93 -2.65 21.62
CA VAL A 509 -14.46 -1.29 21.77
C VAL A 509 -13.62 -0.27 21.00
N GLU A 510 -12.30 -0.37 21.09
CA GLU A 510 -11.38 0.48 20.31
C GLU A 510 -11.61 0.35 18.81
N ALA A 511 -11.84 -0.87 18.32
CA ALA A 511 -12.14 -1.12 16.92
C ALA A 511 -13.44 -0.42 16.48
N TYR A 512 -14.53 -0.55 17.24
CA TYR A 512 -15.78 0.16 16.96
C TYR A 512 -15.63 1.68 17.03
N ASN A 513 -14.81 2.21 17.92
CA ASN A 513 -14.56 3.64 18.07
C ASN A 513 -13.76 4.26 16.92
N ARG A 514 -13.19 3.46 16.00
CA ARG A 514 -12.59 3.97 14.75
C ARG A 514 -13.62 4.51 13.77
N VAL A 515 -14.89 4.10 13.89
CA VAL A 515 -15.96 4.59 13.02
C VAL A 515 -16.24 6.07 13.31
N PRO A 516 -16.12 6.97 12.32
CA PRO A 516 -16.28 8.41 12.55
C PRO A 516 -17.72 8.76 12.94
N GLY A 517 -17.90 9.79 13.79
CA GLY A 517 -19.21 10.30 14.17
C GLY A 517 -20.07 10.84 13.00
N THR A 518 -19.43 11.16 11.88
CA THR A 518 -20.09 11.57 10.63
C THR A 518 -20.62 10.40 9.80
N SER A 519 -20.21 9.16 10.11
CA SER A 519 -20.68 7.97 9.40
C SER A 519 -22.10 7.61 9.81
N SER A 520 -22.92 7.18 8.83
CA SER A 520 -24.24 6.57 9.11
C SER A 520 -24.14 5.33 10.00
N ALA A 521 -22.99 4.67 9.99
CA ALA A 521 -22.67 3.50 10.80
C ALA A 521 -22.27 3.82 12.24
N TYR A 522 -22.06 5.08 12.59
CA TYR A 522 -21.57 5.44 13.93
C TYR A 522 -22.45 4.91 15.06
N ARG A 523 -23.76 5.11 14.95
CA ARG A 523 -24.71 4.67 15.99
C ARG A 523 -24.69 3.15 16.18
N SER A 524 -24.70 2.39 15.10
CA SER A 524 -24.63 0.93 15.18
C SER A 524 -23.28 0.46 15.70
N SER A 525 -22.17 1.11 15.36
CA SER A 525 -20.85 0.79 15.94
C SER A 525 -20.81 1.06 17.44
N GLN A 526 -21.41 2.14 17.91
CA GLN A 526 -21.51 2.40 19.34
C GLN A 526 -22.39 1.36 20.06
N VAL A 527 -23.48 0.90 19.45
CA VAL A 527 -24.27 -0.23 19.94
C VAL A 527 -23.44 -1.50 19.99
N GLY A 528 -22.65 -1.77 18.95
CA GLY A 528 -21.69 -2.88 18.90
C GLY A 528 -20.66 -2.81 20.04
N ALA A 529 -20.12 -1.62 20.33
CA ALA A 529 -19.19 -1.41 21.45
C ALA A 529 -19.82 -1.73 22.81
N VAL A 530 -21.08 -1.31 23.05
CA VAL A 530 -21.81 -1.68 24.28
C VAL A 530 -21.98 -3.19 24.35
N ARG A 531 -22.44 -3.83 23.28
CA ARG A 531 -22.66 -5.29 23.25
C ARG A 531 -21.37 -6.08 23.42
N ALA A 532 -20.24 -5.58 22.89
CA ALA A 532 -18.92 -6.17 23.11
C ALA A 532 -18.52 -6.22 24.59
N LEU A 533 -18.95 -5.23 25.37
CA LEU A 533 -18.73 -5.20 26.82
C LEU A 533 -19.72 -6.06 27.61
N VAL A 534 -20.97 -6.17 27.16
CA VAL A 534 -22.08 -6.74 27.91
C VAL A 534 -22.30 -8.22 27.61
N ARG A 535 -22.29 -8.61 26.30
CA ARG A 535 -22.72 -9.97 25.94
C ARG A 535 -21.72 -11.02 26.38
N PRO A 536 -22.20 -12.17 26.94
CA PRO A 536 -21.33 -13.30 27.23
C PRO A 536 -20.61 -13.78 25.97
N HIS A 537 -19.32 -14.09 26.10
CA HIS A 537 -18.54 -14.69 25.04
C HIS A 537 -17.72 -15.85 25.58
N PRO A 538 -17.63 -17.00 24.87
CA PRO A 538 -16.91 -18.19 25.36
C PRO A 538 -15.45 -17.92 25.74
N ALA A 539 -14.78 -17.02 24.99
CA ALA A 539 -13.39 -16.66 25.24
C ALA A 539 -13.21 -15.48 26.22
N ALA A 540 -14.28 -14.84 26.66
CA ALA A 540 -14.21 -13.63 27.50
C ALA A 540 -15.22 -13.72 28.65
N ALA A 541 -14.73 -13.95 29.87
CA ALA A 541 -15.56 -13.93 31.07
C ALA A 541 -16.26 -12.58 31.25
N THR A 542 -17.43 -12.58 31.92
CA THR A 542 -18.12 -11.35 32.28
C THR A 542 -17.26 -10.57 33.28
N ASP A 543 -16.78 -9.41 32.87
CA ASP A 543 -16.02 -8.50 33.73
C ASP A 543 -16.92 -7.38 34.23
N VAL A 544 -16.95 -7.22 35.55
CA VAL A 544 -17.75 -6.17 36.20
C VAL A 544 -17.30 -4.77 35.83
N ALA A 545 -16.00 -4.59 35.55
CA ALA A 545 -15.46 -3.32 35.01
C ALA A 545 -16.02 -3.04 33.63
N ALA A 546 -16.13 -4.06 32.76
CA ALA A 546 -16.76 -3.95 31.46
C ALA A 546 -18.23 -3.55 31.53
N LEU A 547 -19.00 -4.10 32.50
CA LEU A 547 -20.39 -3.70 32.73
C LEU A 547 -20.51 -2.23 33.16
N ALA A 548 -19.61 -1.73 34.01
CA ALA A 548 -19.58 -0.33 34.40
C ALA A 548 -19.21 0.59 33.20
N ALA A 549 -18.26 0.18 32.39
CA ALA A 549 -17.89 0.89 31.15
C ALA A 549 -19.06 0.91 30.13
N ALA A 550 -19.80 -0.21 30.01
CA ALA A 550 -20.99 -0.29 29.17
C ALA A 550 -22.08 0.67 29.61
N ALA A 551 -22.36 0.75 30.95
CA ALA A 551 -23.32 1.71 31.50
C ALA A 551 -22.97 3.16 31.12
N ALA A 552 -21.69 3.53 31.29
CA ALA A 552 -21.20 4.86 30.91
C ALA A 552 -21.28 5.17 29.40
N LEU A 553 -21.16 4.15 28.55
CA LEU A 553 -21.41 4.29 27.11
C LEU A 553 -22.89 4.46 26.81
N ILE A 554 -23.75 3.64 27.39
CA ILE A 554 -25.21 3.70 27.22
C ILE A 554 -25.77 5.07 27.60
N ASP A 555 -25.30 5.68 28.67
CA ASP A 555 -25.73 7.01 29.12
C ASP A 555 -25.37 8.16 28.16
N ARG A 556 -24.44 7.92 27.22
CA ARG A 556 -24.00 8.89 26.20
C ARG A 556 -24.56 8.59 24.81
N LEU A 557 -25.25 7.45 24.66
CA LEU A 557 -25.75 7.00 23.36
C LEU A 557 -26.97 7.79 22.90
N GLU A 558 -26.89 8.34 21.69
CA GLU A 558 -28.01 9.00 21.02
C GLU A 558 -28.72 8.03 20.06
N VAL A 559 -29.51 7.11 20.62
CA VAL A 559 -30.32 6.13 19.88
C VAL A 559 -31.78 6.22 20.30
N GLU A 560 -32.68 5.54 19.58
CA GLU A 560 -34.10 5.49 19.94
C GLU A 560 -34.33 4.93 21.35
N ALA A 561 -35.32 5.45 22.04
CA ALA A 561 -35.62 5.06 23.44
C ALA A 561 -35.78 3.55 23.59
N ALA A 562 -36.44 2.88 22.65
CA ALA A 562 -36.61 1.43 22.67
C ALA A 562 -35.29 0.66 22.57
N GLN A 563 -34.37 1.14 21.74
CA GLN A 563 -33.02 0.55 21.56
C GLN A 563 -32.17 0.80 22.81
N LEU A 564 -32.25 2.00 23.38
CA LEU A 564 -31.56 2.33 24.63
C LEU A 564 -32.05 1.42 25.80
N ALA A 565 -33.37 1.24 25.91
CA ALA A 565 -33.97 0.35 26.89
C ALA A 565 -33.55 -1.12 26.70
N ALA A 566 -33.42 -1.58 25.44
CA ALA A 566 -32.94 -2.92 25.13
C ALA A 566 -31.50 -3.13 25.59
N LEU A 567 -30.59 -2.17 25.32
CA LEU A 567 -29.20 -2.24 25.76
C LEU A 567 -29.07 -2.20 27.28
N ARG A 568 -29.89 -1.39 27.95
CA ARG A 568 -29.96 -1.38 29.42
C ARG A 568 -30.46 -2.72 29.98
N ALA A 569 -31.46 -3.34 29.35
CA ALA A 569 -31.93 -4.66 29.75
C ALA A 569 -30.82 -5.71 29.59
N GLU A 570 -30.13 -5.78 28.44
CA GLU A 570 -28.98 -6.67 28.22
C GLU A 570 -27.91 -6.50 29.33
N LEU A 571 -27.56 -5.25 29.66
CA LEU A 571 -26.60 -4.92 30.72
C LEU A 571 -27.05 -5.41 32.11
N LEU A 572 -28.30 -5.11 32.50
CA LEU A 572 -28.84 -5.42 33.83
C LEU A 572 -29.07 -6.93 34.02
N GLU A 573 -29.38 -7.68 32.96
CA GLU A 573 -29.42 -9.14 32.98
C GLU A 573 -28.04 -9.72 33.32
N GLN A 574 -26.96 -9.22 32.71
CA GLN A 574 -25.60 -9.66 33.03
C GLN A 574 -25.20 -9.27 34.48
N ALA A 575 -25.60 -8.08 34.92
CA ALA A 575 -25.37 -7.65 36.28
C ALA A 575 -26.07 -8.58 37.31
N LEU A 576 -27.31 -9.03 37.03
CA LEU A 576 -28.02 -10.00 37.87
C LEU A 576 -27.32 -11.36 37.87
N GLN A 577 -26.80 -11.83 36.74
CA GLN A 577 -26.04 -13.08 36.68
C GLN A 577 -24.76 -12.99 37.54
N ALA A 578 -24.03 -11.85 37.46
CA ALA A 578 -22.85 -11.62 38.28
C ALA A 578 -23.17 -11.63 39.79
N LEU A 579 -24.25 -10.95 40.19
CA LEU A 579 -24.73 -10.97 41.60
C LEU A 579 -25.14 -12.37 42.07
N ALA A 580 -25.83 -13.15 41.24
CA ALA A 580 -26.18 -14.53 41.52
C ALA A 580 -24.96 -15.43 41.68
N GLY A 581 -23.86 -15.13 40.96
CA GLY A 581 -22.56 -15.77 41.13
C GLY A 581 -21.74 -15.27 42.34
N GLY A 582 -22.29 -14.37 43.15
CA GLY A 582 -21.61 -13.81 44.33
C GLY A 582 -20.61 -12.69 44.01
N VAL A 583 -20.63 -12.15 42.81
CA VAL A 583 -19.73 -11.06 42.39
C VAL A 583 -20.39 -9.70 42.71
N ALA A 584 -19.69 -8.81 43.42
CA ALA A 584 -20.17 -7.46 43.73
C ALA A 584 -20.23 -6.60 42.44
N VAL A 585 -21.38 -6.02 42.16
CA VAL A 585 -21.59 -5.15 40.97
C VAL A 585 -21.56 -3.69 41.42
N PRO A 586 -20.74 -2.81 40.75
CA PRO A 586 -20.70 -1.38 41.07
C PRO A 586 -22.06 -0.70 40.84
N ALA A 587 -22.41 0.26 41.70
CA ALA A 587 -23.63 1.06 41.53
C ALA A 587 -23.70 1.81 40.20
N ALA A 588 -22.54 2.13 39.60
CA ALA A 588 -22.42 2.76 38.27
C ALA A 588 -23.14 1.94 37.16
N VAL A 589 -23.31 0.63 37.31
CA VAL A 589 -24.03 -0.22 36.34
C VAL A 589 -25.52 0.15 36.23
N LEU A 590 -26.12 0.76 37.27
CA LEU A 590 -27.50 1.24 37.23
C LEU A 590 -27.69 2.47 36.31
N GLY A 591 -26.58 3.19 35.95
CA GLY A 591 -26.62 4.38 35.08
C GLY A 591 -27.45 5.52 35.68
N ALA A 592 -27.74 6.52 34.81
CA ALA A 592 -28.53 7.68 35.20
C ALA A 592 -30.01 7.39 35.49
N ALA A 593 -30.48 6.18 35.27
CA ALA A 593 -31.89 5.79 35.42
C ALA A 593 -32.36 5.59 36.87
N VAL A 594 -31.44 5.58 37.85
CA VAL A 594 -31.79 5.40 39.27
C VAL A 594 -31.38 6.63 40.08
N PRO A 595 -32.30 7.24 40.87
CA PRO A 595 -31.94 8.40 41.70
C PRO A 595 -30.78 8.08 42.64
N ALA A 596 -29.84 9.00 42.80
CA ALA A 596 -28.62 8.85 43.61
C ALA A 596 -28.88 8.51 45.11
N ALA A 597 -30.12 8.50 45.57
CA ALA A 597 -30.51 8.17 46.94
C ALA A 597 -30.46 6.67 47.27
N VAL A 598 -30.31 5.78 46.29
CA VAL A 598 -30.34 4.32 46.46
C VAL A 598 -28.95 3.70 46.65
N SER A 599 -27.86 4.40 46.32
CA SER A 599 -26.49 3.87 46.38
C SER A 599 -25.73 4.25 47.65
N THR A 600 -26.15 3.76 48.78
CA THR A 600 -25.41 3.88 50.06
C THR A 600 -24.39 2.74 50.20
N GLY A 601 -23.31 2.74 49.40
CA GLY A 601 -22.29 1.72 49.62
C GLY A 601 -21.41 1.35 48.44
N GLY A 602 -21.47 2.07 47.28
CA GLY A 602 -20.58 1.82 46.14
C GLY A 602 -20.92 0.57 45.30
N SER A 603 -21.80 -0.33 45.76
CA SER A 603 -22.28 -1.52 45.03
C SER A 603 -23.78 -1.53 44.83
N ALA A 604 -24.25 -2.05 43.69
CA ALA A 604 -25.65 -2.24 43.37
C ALA A 604 -26.21 -3.48 44.09
N GLY A 605 -27.36 -3.36 44.79
CA GLY A 605 -28.08 -4.49 45.33
C GLY A 605 -28.89 -5.23 44.26
N GLU A 606 -29.15 -6.53 44.45
CA GLU A 606 -30.01 -7.31 43.54
C GLU A 606 -31.37 -6.66 43.34
N ARG A 607 -31.94 -6.10 44.41
CA ARG A 607 -33.25 -5.43 44.38
C ARG A 607 -33.21 -4.20 43.44
N ASP A 608 -32.15 -3.42 43.48
CA ASP A 608 -32.02 -2.19 42.69
C ASP A 608 -31.86 -2.52 41.19
N VAL A 609 -31.01 -3.54 40.88
CA VAL A 609 -30.83 -4.04 39.52
C VAL A 609 -32.14 -4.60 38.96
N ARG A 610 -32.94 -5.34 39.77
CA ARG A 610 -34.23 -5.87 39.35
C ARG A 610 -35.26 -4.77 39.07
N PHE A 611 -35.31 -3.69 39.85
CA PHE A 611 -36.18 -2.55 39.56
C PHE A 611 -35.77 -1.81 38.28
N ALA A 612 -34.47 -1.61 38.08
CA ALA A 612 -33.97 -0.99 36.85
C ALA A 612 -34.32 -1.84 35.61
N LEU A 613 -34.17 -3.18 35.72
CA LEU A 613 -34.51 -4.11 34.64
C LEU A 613 -36.02 -4.14 34.35
N GLU A 614 -36.87 -4.12 35.39
CA GLU A 614 -38.32 -3.97 35.21
C GLU A 614 -38.66 -2.70 34.42
N GLY A 615 -38.02 -1.59 34.78
CA GLY A 615 -38.17 -0.32 34.07
C GLY A 615 -37.80 -0.42 32.59
N ALA A 616 -36.63 -0.99 32.29
CA ALA A 616 -36.16 -1.17 30.92
C ALA A 616 -37.12 -2.02 30.07
N TYR A 617 -37.61 -3.15 30.60
CA TYR A 617 -38.61 -3.94 29.86
C TYR A 617 -39.95 -3.22 29.67
N ARG A 618 -40.37 -2.37 30.60
CA ARG A 618 -41.59 -1.55 30.44
C ARG A 618 -41.40 -0.52 29.34
N GLU A 619 -40.26 0.15 29.26
CA GLU A 619 -39.95 1.08 28.19
C GLU A 619 -39.95 0.37 26.83
N MET A 620 -39.33 -0.81 26.71
CA MET A 620 -39.40 -1.63 25.49
C MET A 620 -40.86 -1.99 25.14
N ALA A 621 -41.67 -2.38 26.12
CA ALA A 621 -43.08 -2.74 25.92
C ALA A 621 -43.93 -1.55 25.45
N HIS A 622 -43.60 -0.30 25.80
CA HIS A 622 -44.29 0.88 25.29
C HIS A 622 -44.12 1.08 23.76
N ALA A 623 -42.96 0.70 23.22
CA ALA A 623 -42.67 0.79 21.79
C ALA A 623 -43.12 -0.46 20.99
N ALA A 624 -43.37 -1.58 21.67
CA ALA A 624 -43.75 -2.87 21.06
C ALA A 624 -45.27 -3.03 20.88
N HIS A 625 -45.67 -3.90 19.93
CA HIS A 625 -47.07 -4.21 19.61
C HIS A 625 -47.31 -5.73 19.64
N GLY A 626 -48.58 -6.11 19.75
CA GLY A 626 -49.03 -7.51 19.66
C GLY A 626 -48.37 -8.45 20.67
N ALA A 627 -47.96 -9.62 20.23
CA ALA A 627 -47.38 -10.67 21.06
C ALA A 627 -46.08 -10.23 21.76
N GLU A 628 -45.25 -9.41 21.08
CA GLU A 628 -43.99 -8.91 21.63
C GLU A 628 -44.24 -8.00 22.84
N LYS A 629 -45.24 -7.14 22.80
CA LYS A 629 -45.63 -6.29 23.93
C LYS A 629 -46.00 -7.15 25.15
N ILE A 630 -46.78 -8.22 24.94
CA ILE A 630 -47.19 -9.15 26.03
C ILE A 630 -45.94 -9.81 26.62
N ARG A 631 -45.06 -10.34 25.79
CA ARG A 631 -43.80 -10.98 26.20
C ARG A 631 -42.95 -10.04 27.09
N LEU A 632 -42.77 -8.78 26.64
CA LEU A 632 -41.99 -7.80 27.39
C LEU A 632 -42.64 -7.40 28.74
N VAL A 633 -43.96 -7.32 28.81
CA VAL A 633 -44.69 -7.09 30.07
C VAL A 633 -44.52 -8.30 31.03
N ASP A 634 -44.52 -9.51 30.50
CA ASP A 634 -44.29 -10.72 31.33
C ASP A 634 -42.86 -10.74 31.86
N LEU A 635 -41.85 -10.38 31.04
CA LEU A 635 -40.45 -10.23 31.48
C LEU A 635 -40.31 -9.14 32.54
N ALA A 636 -40.97 -7.98 32.39
CA ALA A 636 -40.99 -6.94 33.41
C ALA A 636 -41.55 -7.42 34.73
N ASN A 637 -42.68 -8.15 34.69
CA ASN A 637 -43.30 -8.73 35.89
C ASN A 637 -42.41 -9.80 36.56
N ALA A 638 -41.70 -10.62 35.79
CA ALA A 638 -40.77 -11.62 36.28
C ALA A 638 -39.51 -11.00 36.91
N ALA A 639 -39.03 -9.89 36.36
CA ALA A 639 -37.88 -9.15 36.89
C ALA A 639 -38.18 -8.45 38.22
N ARG A 640 -39.44 -8.05 38.46
CA ARG A 640 -39.86 -7.27 39.63
C ARG A 640 -39.49 -7.96 40.94
N PRO A 641 -38.86 -7.25 41.91
CA PRO A 641 -38.55 -7.80 43.19
C PRO A 641 -39.83 -8.22 43.95
N ARG A 642 -39.85 -9.44 44.50
CA ARG A 642 -40.94 -9.88 45.37
C ARG A 642 -40.80 -9.20 46.72
N THR A 643 -41.72 -8.30 47.05
CA THR A 643 -41.85 -7.79 48.41
C THR A 643 -42.53 -8.86 49.27
N ARG A 644 -41.86 -9.35 50.35
CA ARG A 644 -42.58 -10.05 51.41
C ARG A 644 -43.49 -9.02 52.09
N THR A 645 -44.79 -9.18 51.94
CA THR A 645 -45.79 -8.53 52.73
C THR A 645 -45.74 -9.17 54.14
#